data_16a28ed9b145b59e48e90e987a13d12c
#
_entry.id   16a28ed9b145b59e48e90e987a13d12c
#
_cell.length_a   1.000
_cell.length_b   1.000
_cell.length_c   1.000
_cell.angle_alpha   90.00
_cell.angle_beta   90.00
_cell.angle_gamma   90.00
#
_symmetry.space_group_name_H-M   'P 1'
#
loop_
_entity.id
_entity.type
_entity.pdbx_description
1 polymer ?
#
loop_
_entity_poly.entity_id
_entity_poly.type
_entity_poly.pdbx_seq_one_letter_code
_entity_poly.pdbx_strand_id
1 'polypeptide(L)'
;MSQDTPKTGVKRRDFLKVLGASSVAVASTACSEDTGKLIPYLLSPDQTVPGVSTYYATTCRECSTACGIISETRDGRSIKLEGNPEHPLSRGALCARGQSALQGLYNPDRFRTPMVNDGGVWKAITWDDAITRLGQAVGTGRGKGSVFLNQHESGSFPRFLDSWLAGYGMEPHLSVDFDADAAAMEANRRTYGVSWPSLNFQDAKLIVSFSADFLDSWGASVPQQLDFADARAKLDGAPRFVYIGPRRSLTGLNADQWLACKPGSELSIANALAGKGSVDQAATDSGVPAAVIQALVTELASAKPALVVSGVSGSNALDVALAVAAINQASGAVGTTIKTSAPITAFEGMAHTSHVIAAVERMRAGQVGIAFVRGSNPAYSLPRSAKFAEAFAKVPVRVSFSSYPDETTELCNLIIPDLHSLEQWGDAEPVRGTISLQQPAMDPVFSTLKGSTADVLMAVAKKDTAQAAKYPATDYRSWLIANFPGGAAGLNAALPKGVVAGTIAPRATPAAVAVAAQPAASTSGDFFLVTYPHALLGGDGRGSNKPWLQELPDPVTKICWSSWVEIHPETATRLGIDRGDILEVKTATGTVRAPAFPYMGIQKDTIAIPSGQGHASSAKQSVFDPKSHKVGDVQWGYGRYSRD
;
A
#
# COMPACT_ATOMS: atom_id res chain seq x y z
N MET A 1 -47.56 65.13 24.83
CA MET A 1 -46.48 64.55 25.63
C MET A 1 -45.68 63.67 24.68
N SER A 2 -44.63 64.24 24.10
CA SER A 2 -43.69 63.52 23.23
C SER A 2 -42.50 63.05 24.07
N GLN A 3 -42.23 61.74 24.07
CA GLN A 3 -41.03 61.21 24.69
C GLN A 3 -39.89 61.20 23.65
N ASP A 4 -38.89 62.04 23.91
CA ASP A 4 -37.62 62.03 23.21
C ASP A 4 -36.77 60.87 23.67
N THR A 5 -36.44 59.97 22.75
CA THR A 5 -35.43 58.95 22.93
C THR A 5 -34.05 59.47 22.57
N PRO A 6 -33.01 59.40 23.42
CA PRO A 6 -31.69 59.89 23.08
C PRO A 6 -31.02 59.05 22.06
N LYS A 7 -30.63 59.59 20.92
CA LYS A 7 -29.77 59.00 19.91
C LYS A 7 -28.32 58.90 20.43
N THR A 8 -27.91 57.79 20.99
CA THR A 8 -26.49 57.51 21.32
C THR A 8 -25.75 56.97 20.07
N GLY A 9 -25.43 57.92 19.18
CA GLY A 9 -24.50 57.63 18.08
C GLY A 9 -23.05 57.82 18.53
N VAL A 10 -22.22 56.80 18.50
CA VAL A 10 -20.77 56.92 18.74
C VAL A 10 -20.18 57.81 17.63
N LYS A 11 -19.51 58.90 18.01
CA LYS A 11 -18.86 59.78 17.03
C LYS A 11 -17.72 59.05 16.32
N ARG A 12 -17.57 59.25 15.02
CA ARG A 12 -16.50 58.62 14.19
C ARG A 12 -15.11 58.73 14.82
N ARG A 13 -14.82 59.84 15.49
CA ARG A 13 -13.54 60.07 16.17
C ARG A 13 -13.34 59.16 17.39
N ASP A 14 -14.40 58.85 18.13
CA ASP A 14 -14.34 58.00 19.31
C ASP A 14 -14.29 56.50 18.89
N PHE A 15 -14.98 56.16 17.79
CA PHE A 15 -14.86 54.85 17.16
C PHE A 15 -13.42 54.57 16.67
N LEU A 16 -12.78 55.53 16.00
CA LEU A 16 -11.39 55.40 15.55
C LEU A 16 -10.39 55.34 16.72
N LYS A 17 -10.67 56.04 17.83
CA LYS A 17 -9.83 55.93 19.04
C LYS A 17 -9.94 54.55 19.70
N VAL A 18 -11.15 53.99 19.76
CA VAL A 18 -11.36 52.62 20.29
C VAL A 18 -10.75 51.58 19.36
N LEU A 19 -10.87 51.77 18.03
CA LEU A 19 -10.25 50.86 17.07
C LEU A 19 -8.71 50.91 17.13
N GLY A 20 -8.14 52.13 17.27
CA GLY A 20 -6.69 52.31 17.44
C GLY A 20 -6.18 51.73 18.76
N ALA A 21 -6.90 51.92 19.85
CA ALA A 21 -6.55 51.36 21.14
C ALA A 21 -6.68 49.81 21.17
N SER A 22 -7.70 49.24 20.51
CA SER A 22 -7.87 47.80 20.41
C SER A 22 -6.83 47.17 19.49
N SER A 23 -6.43 47.80 18.40
CA SER A 23 -5.35 47.27 17.54
C SER A 23 -3.97 47.30 18.23
N VAL A 24 -3.70 48.30 19.06
CA VAL A 24 -2.46 48.32 19.88
C VAL A 24 -2.53 47.27 21.01
N ALA A 25 -3.69 47.06 21.62
CA ALA A 25 -3.87 46.02 22.64
C ALA A 25 -3.75 44.60 22.04
N VAL A 26 -4.29 44.35 20.84
CA VAL A 26 -4.14 43.09 20.13
C VAL A 26 -2.69 42.88 19.66
N ALA A 27 -2.00 43.94 19.21
CA ALA A 27 -0.59 43.84 18.84
C ALA A 27 0.32 43.57 20.06
N SER A 28 -0.02 44.15 21.24
CA SER A 28 0.76 43.91 22.46
C SER A 28 0.49 42.54 23.10
N THR A 29 -0.72 41.98 22.97
CA THR A 29 -1.03 40.62 23.40
C THR A 29 -0.53 39.58 22.41
N ALA A 30 -0.47 39.89 21.11
CA ALA A 30 0.15 38.98 20.12
C ALA A 30 1.69 38.90 20.26
N CYS A 31 2.31 39.87 20.95
CA CYS A 31 3.75 39.83 21.24
C CYS A 31 4.10 39.25 22.62
N SER A 32 3.12 38.88 23.46
CA SER A 32 3.37 38.51 24.85
C SER A 32 3.04 37.06 25.21
N GLU A 33 2.50 36.25 24.32
CA GLU A 33 2.25 34.86 24.65
C GLU A 33 2.89 33.90 23.64
N ASP A 34 3.79 33.08 24.18
CA ASP A 34 4.40 31.91 23.59
C ASP A 34 5.01 32.12 22.18
N THR A 35 5.94 33.01 22.05
CA THR A 35 7.14 32.62 21.34
C THR A 35 7.63 31.39 22.10
N GLY A 36 7.16 30.22 21.69
CA GLY A 36 7.66 28.95 22.18
C GLY A 36 9.16 29.12 22.26
N LYS A 37 9.76 28.82 23.38
CA LYS A 37 11.16 29.08 23.65
C LYS A 37 11.94 28.62 22.43
N LEU A 38 12.25 29.57 21.55
CA LEU A 38 13.22 29.40 20.48
C LEU A 38 14.52 29.12 21.21
N ILE A 39 14.77 27.83 21.49
CA ILE A 39 16.08 27.41 21.93
C ILE A 39 16.92 27.51 20.66
N PRO A 40 17.76 28.56 20.51
CA PRO A 40 18.63 28.63 19.36
C PRO A 40 19.51 27.38 19.40
N TYR A 41 19.77 26.80 18.24
CA TYR A 41 20.79 25.75 18.16
C TYR A 41 22.06 26.29 18.78
N LEU A 42 22.58 25.63 19.81
CA LEU A 42 23.90 25.95 20.37
C LEU A 42 25.01 25.81 19.33
N LEU A 43 24.77 24.94 18.33
CA LEU A 43 25.57 24.82 17.12
C LEU A 43 24.58 24.73 15.97
N SER A 44 24.55 25.71 15.10
CA SER A 44 23.78 25.66 13.85
C SER A 44 24.30 24.49 13.02
N PRO A 45 23.46 23.58 12.52
CA PRO A 45 23.92 22.58 11.57
C PRO A 45 24.58 23.30 10.38
N ASP A 46 25.75 22.83 9.96
CA ASP A 46 26.43 23.41 8.80
C ASP A 46 25.48 23.43 7.61
N GLN A 47 25.42 24.59 6.93
CA GLN A 47 24.63 24.82 5.72
C GLN A 47 23.10 24.90 5.91
N THR A 48 22.55 25.01 7.11
CA THR A 48 21.12 25.29 7.31
C THR A 48 20.90 26.73 7.78
N VAL A 49 19.91 27.38 7.17
CA VAL A 49 19.44 28.70 7.62
C VAL A 49 18.09 28.51 8.30
N PRO A 50 17.90 28.92 9.56
CA PRO A 50 16.62 28.78 10.26
C PRO A 50 15.45 29.34 9.45
N GLY A 51 14.37 28.56 9.34
CA GLY A 51 13.17 28.92 8.60
C GLY A 51 13.26 28.79 7.08
N VAL A 52 14.44 28.47 6.53
CA VAL A 52 14.63 28.20 5.09
C VAL A 52 14.49 26.71 4.82
N SER A 53 13.66 26.35 3.85
CA SER A 53 13.43 24.96 3.47
C SER A 53 14.61 24.39 2.67
N THR A 54 14.95 23.15 2.97
CA THR A 54 15.85 22.30 2.19
C THR A 54 15.03 21.19 1.51
N TYR A 55 15.43 20.74 0.33
CA TYR A 55 14.68 19.76 -0.44
C TYR A 55 15.53 18.51 -0.66
N TYR A 56 14.95 17.35 -0.35
CA TYR A 56 15.61 16.04 -0.51
C TYR A 56 14.81 15.19 -1.49
N ALA A 57 15.43 14.83 -2.62
CA ALA A 57 14.85 13.89 -3.55
C ALA A 57 15.02 12.47 -3.02
N THR A 58 13.93 11.75 -2.81
CA THR A 58 13.94 10.43 -2.17
C THR A 58 12.85 9.53 -2.76
N THR A 59 12.62 8.36 -2.19
CA THR A 59 11.69 7.35 -2.69
C THR A 59 10.55 7.14 -1.71
N CYS A 60 9.30 7.16 -2.22
CA CYS A 60 8.10 6.81 -1.47
C CYS A 60 8.05 5.29 -1.21
N ARG A 61 7.67 4.89 0.02
CA ARG A 61 7.50 3.48 0.44
C ARG A 61 6.10 3.14 0.92
N GLU A 62 5.11 3.97 0.58
CA GLU A 62 3.71 3.74 0.98
C GLU A 62 3.04 2.57 0.23
N CYS A 63 3.63 2.15 -0.88
CA CYS A 63 3.26 0.94 -1.63
C CYS A 63 4.48 0.43 -2.42
N SER A 64 4.32 -0.70 -3.09
CA SER A 64 5.39 -1.34 -3.85
C SER A 64 5.84 -0.56 -5.10
N THR A 65 5.08 0.43 -5.58
CA THR A 65 5.41 1.19 -6.82
C THR A 65 6.71 2.00 -6.71
N ALA A 66 7.12 2.41 -5.49
CA ALA A 66 8.37 3.15 -5.25
C ALA A 66 8.52 4.45 -6.08
N CYS A 67 7.48 5.30 -6.08
CA CYS A 67 7.50 6.60 -6.74
C CYS A 67 8.59 7.50 -6.20
N GLY A 68 9.23 8.30 -7.08
CA GLY A 68 10.16 9.36 -6.65
C GLY A 68 9.41 10.54 -6.04
N ILE A 69 9.91 11.03 -4.92
CA ILE A 69 9.34 12.16 -4.20
C ILE A 69 10.42 13.18 -3.82
N ILE A 70 9.98 14.40 -3.57
CA ILE A 70 10.79 15.46 -2.97
C ILE A 70 10.21 15.76 -1.60
N SER A 71 11.05 15.65 -0.56
CA SER A 71 10.72 16.06 0.79
C SER A 71 11.19 17.48 1.04
N GLU A 72 10.27 18.38 1.36
CA GLU A 72 10.59 19.69 1.91
C GLU A 72 10.86 19.54 3.41
N THR A 73 12.04 19.95 3.83
CA THR A 73 12.51 19.86 5.22
C THR A 73 12.85 21.25 5.73
N ARG A 74 12.29 21.63 6.86
CA ARG A 74 12.56 22.92 7.52
C ARG A 74 12.95 22.67 8.96
N ASP A 75 14.04 23.30 9.39
CA ASP A 75 14.57 23.17 10.74
C ASP A 75 14.73 21.70 11.18
N GLY A 76 15.23 20.86 10.25
CA GLY A 76 15.45 19.44 10.48
C GLY A 76 14.20 18.56 10.49
N ARG A 77 13.03 19.08 10.03
CA ARG A 77 11.77 18.35 9.99
C ARG A 77 11.18 18.33 8.59
N SER A 78 10.84 17.16 8.08
CA SER A 78 10.08 17.02 6.85
C SER A 78 8.66 17.54 7.05
N ILE A 79 8.25 18.54 6.27
CA ILE A 79 6.97 19.25 6.44
C ILE A 79 6.03 19.06 5.24
N LYS A 80 6.56 18.69 4.07
CA LYS A 80 5.77 18.48 2.86
C LYS A 80 6.43 17.44 1.97
N LEU A 81 5.63 16.66 1.28
CA LEU A 81 6.06 15.74 0.24
C LEU A 81 5.40 16.11 -1.08
N GLU A 82 6.18 16.11 -2.15
CA GLU A 82 5.70 16.29 -3.53
C GLU A 82 6.28 15.21 -4.43
N GLY A 83 5.67 15.00 -5.60
CA GLY A 83 6.25 14.11 -6.60
C GLY A 83 7.52 14.70 -7.18
N ASN A 84 8.49 13.83 -7.48
CA ASN A 84 9.74 14.24 -8.10
C ASN A 84 9.58 14.33 -9.65
N PRO A 85 9.68 15.51 -10.28
CA PRO A 85 9.52 15.67 -11.71
C PRO A 85 10.64 14.98 -12.55
N GLU A 86 11.82 14.77 -11.95
CA GLU A 86 12.93 14.06 -12.60
C GLU A 86 12.72 12.53 -12.61
N HIS A 87 11.73 12.02 -11.86
CA HIS A 87 11.51 10.59 -11.75
C HIS A 87 10.68 10.07 -12.94
N PRO A 88 11.19 9.12 -13.74
CA PRO A 88 10.57 8.74 -15.01
C PRO A 88 9.22 8.04 -14.87
N LEU A 89 8.97 7.39 -13.71
CA LEU A 89 7.73 6.67 -13.45
C LEU A 89 6.62 7.60 -12.94
N SER A 90 6.90 8.41 -11.91
CA SER A 90 5.89 9.27 -11.27
C SER A 90 5.77 10.65 -11.91
N ARG A 91 6.76 11.12 -12.67
CA ARG A 91 6.74 12.36 -13.49
C ARG A 91 6.21 13.58 -12.71
N GLY A 92 6.58 13.72 -11.43
CA GLY A 92 6.13 14.81 -10.56
C GLY A 92 4.77 14.58 -9.89
N ALA A 93 4.08 13.47 -10.12
CA ALA A 93 2.83 13.15 -9.45
C ALA A 93 3.06 12.37 -8.15
N LEU A 94 2.16 12.56 -7.19
CA LEU A 94 2.14 11.84 -5.92
C LEU A 94 0.69 11.60 -5.48
N CYS A 95 0.35 10.35 -5.17
CA CYS A 95 -0.99 9.98 -4.73
C CYS A 95 -1.24 10.37 -3.26
N ALA A 96 -2.50 10.30 -2.83
CA ALA A 96 -2.92 10.62 -1.45
C ALA A 96 -2.16 9.81 -0.39
N ARG A 97 -1.87 8.52 -0.65
CA ARG A 97 -1.05 7.68 0.25
C ARG A 97 0.35 8.25 0.43
N GLY A 98 1.00 8.66 -0.66
CA GLY A 98 2.32 9.29 -0.61
C GLY A 98 2.31 10.63 0.13
N GLN A 99 1.29 11.48 -0.10
CA GLN A 99 1.12 12.74 0.65
C GLN A 99 0.96 12.49 2.16
N SER A 100 0.24 11.44 2.55
CA SER A 100 -0.01 11.09 3.95
C SER A 100 1.16 10.40 4.66
N ALA A 101 2.27 10.13 3.98
CA ALA A 101 3.45 9.47 4.60
C ALA A 101 3.99 10.26 5.80
N LEU A 102 3.85 11.59 5.81
CA LEU A 102 4.21 12.44 6.94
C LEU A 102 3.42 12.09 8.21
N GLN A 103 2.15 11.69 8.09
CA GLN A 103 1.39 11.26 9.26
C GLN A 103 1.94 9.94 9.84
N GLY A 104 2.43 9.05 8.97
CA GLY A 104 3.16 7.87 9.39
C GLY A 104 4.46 8.24 10.11
N LEU A 105 5.23 9.17 9.56
CA LEU A 105 6.50 9.64 10.13
C LEU A 105 6.32 10.21 11.55
N TYR A 106 5.33 11.07 11.74
CA TYR A 106 5.07 11.77 13.01
C TYR A 106 4.02 11.09 13.89
N ASN A 107 3.60 9.88 13.55
CA ASN A 107 2.60 9.16 14.32
C ASN A 107 3.08 8.93 15.77
N PRO A 108 2.34 9.39 16.79
CA PRO A 108 2.73 9.26 18.18
C PRO A 108 2.77 7.81 18.69
N ASP A 109 2.06 6.89 18.00
CA ASP A 109 1.96 5.49 18.36
C ASP A 109 3.11 4.64 17.84
N ARG A 110 4.09 5.23 17.13
CA ARG A 110 5.30 4.53 16.72
C ARG A 110 6.05 3.99 17.93
N PHE A 111 6.55 2.76 17.80
CA PHE A 111 7.51 2.23 18.78
C PHE A 111 8.75 3.11 18.85
N ARG A 112 9.17 3.43 20.08
CA ARG A 112 10.33 4.32 20.35
C ARG A 112 11.57 3.55 20.79
N THR A 113 11.39 2.34 21.28
CA THR A 113 12.44 1.47 21.80
C THR A 113 12.13 0.02 21.47
N PRO A 114 13.11 -0.87 21.41
CA PRO A 114 12.86 -2.30 21.35
C PRO A 114 12.07 -2.78 22.57
N MET A 115 11.23 -3.80 22.35
CA MET A 115 10.37 -4.35 23.39
C MET A 115 10.41 -5.88 23.39
N VAL A 116 10.31 -6.48 24.56
CA VAL A 116 10.20 -7.93 24.76
C VAL A 116 8.89 -8.25 25.48
N ASN A 117 8.22 -9.30 25.04
CA ASN A 117 7.07 -9.85 25.75
C ASN A 117 7.53 -10.92 26.74
N ASP A 118 7.35 -10.66 28.02
CA ASP A 118 7.70 -11.54 29.11
C ASP A 118 6.43 -11.95 29.85
N GLY A 119 5.99 -13.18 29.62
CA GLY A 119 4.78 -13.70 30.25
C GLY A 119 3.49 -12.93 29.94
N GLY A 120 3.36 -12.32 28.75
CA GLY A 120 2.21 -11.52 28.33
C GLY A 120 2.32 -10.03 28.66
N VAL A 121 3.43 -9.60 29.28
CA VAL A 121 3.71 -8.21 29.62
C VAL A 121 4.83 -7.66 28.73
N TRP A 122 4.55 -6.59 28.01
CA TRP A 122 5.55 -5.91 27.20
C TRP A 122 6.46 -5.02 28.06
N LYS A 123 7.78 -5.18 27.88
CA LYS A 123 8.81 -4.41 28.57
C LYS A 123 9.74 -3.78 27.56
N ALA A 124 10.03 -2.49 27.73
CA ALA A 124 11.07 -1.82 26.95
C ALA A 124 12.46 -2.37 27.35
N ILE A 125 13.32 -2.57 26.36
CA ILE A 125 14.69 -3.04 26.54
C ILE A 125 15.66 -2.12 25.79
N THR A 126 16.94 -2.24 26.11
CA THR A 126 17.98 -1.49 25.38
C THR A 126 18.22 -2.07 23.99
N TRP A 127 18.77 -1.28 23.08
CA TRP A 127 19.15 -1.75 21.75
C TRP A 127 20.21 -2.86 21.80
N ASP A 128 21.15 -2.75 22.71
CA ASP A 128 22.20 -3.76 22.88
C ASP A 128 21.64 -5.10 23.37
N ASP A 129 20.67 -5.05 24.29
CA ASP A 129 19.93 -6.23 24.75
C ASP A 129 19.09 -6.83 23.62
N ALA A 130 18.40 -6.00 22.83
CA ALA A 130 17.62 -6.46 21.68
C ALA A 130 18.48 -7.17 20.63
N ILE A 131 19.63 -6.58 20.26
CA ILE A 131 20.60 -7.17 19.33
C ILE A 131 21.15 -8.49 19.88
N THR A 132 21.45 -8.54 21.16
CA THR A 132 21.96 -9.75 21.82
C THR A 132 20.91 -10.85 21.82
N ARG A 133 19.66 -10.56 22.19
CA ARG A 133 18.53 -11.51 22.15
C ARG A 133 18.25 -12.01 20.74
N LEU A 134 18.27 -11.10 19.75
CA LEU A 134 18.09 -11.47 18.35
C LEU A 134 19.20 -12.43 17.88
N GLY A 135 20.47 -12.14 18.21
CA GLY A 135 21.61 -13.01 17.91
C GLY A 135 21.48 -14.40 18.53
N GLN A 136 21.05 -14.48 19.79
CA GLN A 136 20.77 -15.76 20.48
C GLN A 136 19.61 -16.50 19.80
N ALA A 137 18.51 -15.81 19.47
CA ALA A 137 17.37 -16.39 18.81
C ALA A 137 17.71 -16.99 17.44
N VAL A 138 18.50 -16.27 16.64
CA VAL A 138 19.02 -16.74 15.36
C VAL A 138 19.92 -17.96 15.53
N GLY A 139 20.77 -17.97 16.55
CA GLY A 139 21.63 -19.11 16.87
C GLY A 139 20.86 -20.37 17.24
N THR A 140 19.80 -20.24 18.06
CA THR A 140 18.97 -21.36 18.51
C THR A 140 17.93 -21.82 17.48
N GLY A 141 17.56 -20.96 16.53
CA GLY A 141 16.63 -21.25 15.45
C GLY A 141 17.22 -22.08 14.30
N ARG A 142 18.55 -22.21 14.25
CA ARG A 142 19.25 -23.00 13.23
C ARG A 142 18.75 -24.45 13.23
N GLY A 143 18.41 -24.96 12.04
CA GLY A 143 17.99 -26.35 11.86
C GLY A 143 16.52 -26.65 12.13
N LYS A 144 15.70 -25.66 12.53
CA LYS A 144 14.25 -25.83 12.76
C LYS A 144 13.36 -25.16 11.71
N GLY A 145 13.94 -24.71 10.60
CA GLY A 145 13.24 -23.91 9.61
C GLY A 145 12.99 -22.46 10.05
N SER A 146 12.91 -21.58 9.09
CA SER A 146 12.67 -20.17 9.30
C SER A 146 11.62 -19.63 8.33
N VAL A 147 10.97 -18.52 8.71
CA VAL A 147 10.12 -17.72 7.83
C VAL A 147 10.39 -16.26 8.08
N PHE A 148 10.65 -15.49 7.03
CA PHE A 148 10.71 -14.04 7.10
C PHE A 148 9.69 -13.46 6.13
N LEU A 149 8.64 -12.83 6.64
CA LEU A 149 7.64 -12.10 5.86
C LEU A 149 8.06 -10.63 5.81
N ASN A 150 8.54 -10.18 4.66
CA ASN A 150 8.96 -8.80 4.44
C ASN A 150 7.98 -8.10 3.52
N GLN A 151 7.50 -6.91 3.91
CA GLN A 151 6.77 -6.05 2.98
C GLN A 151 7.57 -5.91 1.68
N HIS A 152 6.91 -6.10 0.56
CA HIS A 152 7.59 -6.06 -0.72
C HIS A 152 8.22 -4.70 -0.97
N GLU A 153 9.48 -4.72 -1.34
CA GLU A 153 10.25 -3.59 -1.82
C GLU A 153 11.24 -4.07 -2.89
N SER A 154 11.39 -3.28 -3.93
CA SER A 154 12.48 -3.47 -4.89
C SER A 154 13.76 -2.81 -4.37
N GLY A 155 14.91 -3.15 -4.96
CA GLY A 155 16.17 -2.53 -4.63
C GLY A 155 17.18 -3.49 -3.97
N SER A 156 18.14 -2.90 -3.28
CA SER A 156 19.29 -3.65 -2.73
C SER A 156 18.99 -4.35 -1.41
N PHE A 157 18.04 -3.84 -0.61
CA PHE A 157 17.71 -4.41 0.71
C PHE A 157 17.25 -5.87 0.65
N PRO A 158 16.37 -6.31 -0.28
CA PRO A 158 15.98 -7.71 -0.39
C PRO A 158 17.17 -8.67 -0.58
N ARG A 159 18.17 -8.27 -1.35
CA ARG A 159 19.40 -9.06 -1.56
C ARG A 159 20.28 -9.09 -0.31
N PHE A 160 20.43 -7.94 0.35
CA PHE A 160 21.11 -7.86 1.64
C PHE A 160 20.45 -8.82 2.65
N LEU A 161 19.13 -8.79 2.75
CA LEU A 161 18.36 -9.64 3.67
C LEU A 161 18.55 -11.14 3.35
N ASP A 162 18.42 -11.53 2.08
CA ASP A 162 18.62 -12.94 1.69
C ASP A 162 20.06 -13.40 1.96
N SER A 163 21.07 -12.55 1.71
CA SER A 163 22.46 -12.85 2.04
C SER A 163 22.67 -13.04 3.54
N TRP A 164 22.03 -12.20 4.37
CA TRP A 164 22.07 -12.30 5.81
C TRP A 164 21.41 -13.61 6.28
N LEU A 165 20.22 -13.91 5.80
CA LEU A 165 19.49 -15.15 6.13
C LEU A 165 20.30 -16.39 5.75
N ALA A 166 20.87 -16.41 4.54
CA ALA A 166 21.73 -17.50 4.08
C ALA A 166 22.98 -17.68 4.95
N GLY A 167 23.55 -16.59 5.45
CA GLY A 167 24.68 -16.61 6.41
C GLY A 167 24.37 -17.40 7.69
N TYR A 168 23.11 -17.42 8.08
CA TYR A 168 22.63 -18.18 9.23
C TYR A 168 21.96 -19.51 8.89
N GLY A 169 22.02 -19.94 7.60
CA GLY A 169 21.40 -21.18 7.14
C GLY A 169 19.86 -21.11 7.15
N MET A 170 19.30 -19.91 7.04
CA MET A 170 17.87 -19.67 6.94
C MET A 170 17.39 -19.58 5.50
N GLU A 171 16.10 -19.83 5.29
CA GLU A 171 15.47 -19.71 3.99
C GLU A 171 15.40 -18.23 3.55
N PRO A 172 15.43 -17.95 2.23
CA PRO A 172 15.18 -16.62 1.71
C PRO A 172 13.83 -16.07 2.19
N HIS A 173 13.77 -14.73 2.37
CA HIS A 173 12.52 -14.12 2.82
C HIS A 173 11.41 -14.25 1.78
N LEU A 174 10.17 -14.28 2.25
CA LEU A 174 8.98 -14.10 1.43
C LEU A 174 8.68 -12.60 1.33
N SER A 175 8.82 -12.07 0.13
CA SER A 175 8.52 -10.68 -0.19
C SER A 175 7.05 -10.54 -0.49
N VAL A 176 6.26 -9.91 0.38
CA VAL A 176 4.80 -9.93 0.33
C VAL A 176 4.21 -8.55 0.14
N ASP A 177 3.20 -8.46 -0.72
CA ASP A 177 2.28 -7.33 -0.79
C ASP A 177 0.86 -7.89 -0.96
N PHE A 178 0.03 -7.71 0.06
CA PHE A 178 -1.31 -8.28 0.07
C PHE A 178 -2.31 -7.49 -0.79
N ASP A 179 -1.93 -6.30 -1.26
CA ASP A 179 -2.71 -5.51 -2.23
C ASP A 179 -2.37 -5.83 -3.68
N ALA A 180 -1.29 -6.59 -3.92
CA ALA A 180 -0.85 -6.89 -5.27
C ALA A 180 -1.74 -7.94 -5.95
N ASP A 181 -2.00 -7.74 -7.25
CA ASP A 181 -2.73 -8.69 -8.08
C ASP A 181 -1.84 -9.90 -8.46
N ALA A 182 -1.85 -10.90 -7.60
CA ALA A 182 -1.07 -12.11 -7.79
C ALA A 182 -1.47 -12.89 -9.07
N ALA A 183 -2.75 -12.84 -9.47
CA ALA A 183 -3.24 -13.53 -10.67
C ALA A 183 -2.73 -12.85 -11.95
N ALA A 184 -2.82 -11.54 -12.03
CA ALA A 184 -2.28 -10.77 -13.16
C ALA A 184 -0.76 -10.96 -13.27
N MET A 185 -0.02 -10.89 -12.14
CA MET A 185 1.43 -11.10 -12.13
C MET A 185 1.81 -12.50 -12.59
N GLU A 186 1.09 -13.54 -12.17
CA GLU A 186 1.37 -14.92 -12.58
C GLU A 186 1.07 -15.13 -14.07
N ALA A 187 -0.05 -14.57 -14.58
CA ALA A 187 -0.36 -14.63 -16.00
C ALA A 187 0.70 -13.90 -16.85
N ASN A 188 1.12 -12.73 -16.41
CA ASN A 188 2.18 -11.96 -17.08
C ASN A 188 3.50 -12.74 -17.13
N ARG A 189 3.92 -13.37 -16.04
CA ARG A 189 5.14 -14.20 -16.01
C ARG A 189 5.07 -15.37 -16.98
N ARG A 190 3.94 -16.06 -17.01
CA ARG A 190 3.72 -17.20 -17.93
C ARG A 190 3.69 -16.78 -19.38
N THR A 191 3.16 -15.60 -19.67
CA THR A 191 2.93 -15.16 -21.05
C THR A 191 4.04 -14.24 -21.56
N TYR A 192 4.56 -13.34 -20.73
CA TYR A 192 5.49 -12.28 -21.11
C TYR A 192 6.89 -12.41 -20.49
N GLY A 193 7.09 -13.31 -19.54
CA GLY A 193 8.35 -13.50 -18.83
C GLY A 193 8.69 -12.45 -17.79
N VAL A 194 7.77 -11.52 -17.49
CA VAL A 194 7.93 -10.43 -16.50
C VAL A 194 6.70 -10.39 -15.58
N SER A 195 6.88 -9.97 -14.33
CA SER A 195 5.75 -9.85 -13.40
C SER A 195 4.80 -8.73 -13.79
N TRP A 196 5.33 -7.59 -14.22
CA TRP A 196 4.53 -6.43 -14.59
C TRP A 196 5.13 -5.70 -15.79
N PRO A 197 4.59 -5.88 -17.00
CA PRO A 197 5.03 -5.09 -18.16
C PRO A 197 4.61 -3.63 -17.97
N SER A 198 5.32 -2.68 -18.57
CA SER A 198 4.83 -1.32 -18.67
C SER A 198 3.63 -1.27 -19.62
N LEU A 199 2.58 -0.59 -19.18
CA LEU A 199 1.36 -0.37 -19.97
C LEU A 199 1.45 0.98 -20.67
N ASN A 200 1.09 1.02 -21.95
CA ASN A 200 1.03 2.24 -22.73
C ASN A 200 -0.40 2.48 -23.22
N PHE A 201 -1.10 3.32 -22.50
CA PHE A 201 -2.49 3.70 -22.81
C PHE A 201 -2.57 4.62 -24.02
N GLN A 202 -1.52 5.42 -24.28
CA GLN A 202 -1.52 6.43 -25.32
C GLN A 202 -1.56 5.86 -26.73
N ASP A 203 -0.95 4.69 -26.94
CA ASP A 203 -0.93 4.04 -28.27
C ASP A 203 -2.13 3.12 -28.47
N ALA A 204 -2.94 2.88 -27.44
CA ALA A 204 -4.14 2.06 -27.56
C ALA A 204 -5.22 2.72 -28.42
N LYS A 205 -5.93 1.93 -29.24
CA LYS A 205 -7.16 2.33 -29.95
C LYS A 205 -8.40 1.99 -29.14
N LEU A 206 -8.31 0.90 -28.39
CA LEU A 206 -9.36 0.40 -27.49
C LEU A 206 -8.70 -0.06 -26.20
N ILE A 207 -9.25 0.36 -25.07
CA ILE A 207 -8.90 -0.12 -23.73
C ILE A 207 -10.06 -0.97 -23.23
N VAL A 208 -9.78 -2.18 -22.74
CA VAL A 208 -10.75 -3.04 -22.08
C VAL A 208 -10.23 -3.43 -20.71
N SER A 209 -10.94 -3.10 -19.65
CA SER A 209 -10.62 -3.52 -18.30
C SER A 209 -11.61 -4.55 -17.78
N PHE A 210 -11.12 -5.70 -17.40
CA PHE A 210 -11.84 -6.68 -16.60
C PHE A 210 -11.58 -6.41 -15.12
N SER A 211 -12.36 -5.53 -14.51
CA SER A 211 -12.26 -5.14 -13.09
C SER A 211 -10.86 -4.70 -12.64
N ALA A 212 -9.96 -4.32 -13.56
CA ALA A 212 -8.66 -3.77 -13.21
C ALA A 212 -8.80 -2.28 -12.90
N ASP A 213 -8.69 -1.93 -11.63
CA ASP A 213 -8.91 -0.58 -11.12
C ASP A 213 -7.64 0.27 -11.20
N PHE A 214 -7.12 0.45 -12.42
CA PHE A 214 -5.83 1.09 -12.68
C PHE A 214 -5.79 2.59 -12.35
N LEU A 215 -6.93 3.23 -12.11
CA LEU A 215 -6.98 4.62 -11.65
C LEU A 215 -6.93 4.75 -10.12
N ASP A 216 -6.94 3.66 -9.36
CA ASP A 216 -6.85 3.73 -7.90
C ASP A 216 -5.99 2.63 -7.26
N SER A 217 -6.40 1.37 -7.28
CA SER A 217 -5.81 0.32 -6.43
C SER A 217 -5.02 -0.75 -7.18
N TRP A 218 -5.17 -0.87 -8.51
CA TRP A 218 -4.55 -1.94 -9.27
C TRP A 218 -3.18 -1.54 -9.87
N GLY A 219 -2.15 -2.32 -9.59
CA GLY A 219 -0.81 -2.17 -10.16
C GLY A 219 -0.09 -0.88 -9.75
N ALA A 220 0.66 -0.29 -10.69
CA ALA A 220 1.37 0.97 -10.49
C ALA A 220 0.45 2.16 -10.81
N SER A 221 -0.46 2.50 -9.90
CA SER A 221 -1.58 3.42 -10.17
C SER A 221 -1.13 4.81 -10.66
N VAL A 222 -0.11 5.42 -10.04
CA VAL A 222 0.33 6.79 -10.42
C VAL A 222 0.75 6.89 -11.89
N PRO A 223 1.70 6.09 -12.40
CA PRO A 223 2.05 6.16 -13.82
C PRO A 223 0.90 5.76 -14.75
N GLN A 224 0.03 4.83 -14.34
CA GLN A 224 -1.14 4.43 -15.12
C GLN A 224 -2.18 5.56 -15.22
N GLN A 225 -2.43 6.29 -14.12
CA GLN A 225 -3.29 7.47 -14.12
C GLN A 225 -2.78 8.55 -15.07
N LEU A 226 -1.49 8.86 -15.01
CA LEU A 226 -0.84 9.85 -15.87
C LEU A 226 -0.96 9.47 -17.35
N ASP A 227 -0.62 8.23 -17.69
CA ASP A 227 -0.62 7.76 -19.06
C ASP A 227 -2.04 7.63 -19.63
N PHE A 228 -3.01 7.20 -18.82
CA PHE A 228 -4.43 7.19 -19.18
C PHE A 228 -4.97 8.62 -19.38
N ALA A 229 -4.63 9.57 -18.50
CA ALA A 229 -5.04 10.96 -18.64
C ALA A 229 -4.48 11.57 -19.93
N ASP A 230 -3.19 11.36 -20.21
CA ASP A 230 -2.55 11.80 -21.47
C ASP A 230 -3.24 11.17 -22.70
N ALA A 231 -3.61 9.89 -22.63
CA ALA A 231 -4.31 9.20 -23.72
C ALA A 231 -5.71 9.79 -23.97
N ARG A 232 -6.46 10.08 -22.90
CA ARG A 232 -7.84 10.59 -22.98
C ARG A 232 -7.91 12.10 -23.23
N ALA A 233 -6.84 12.84 -23.03
CA ALA A 233 -6.76 14.27 -23.34
C ALA A 233 -6.64 14.56 -24.84
N LYS A 234 -6.40 13.57 -25.69
CA LYS A 234 -6.30 13.74 -27.14
C LYS A 234 -7.65 14.17 -27.72
N LEU A 235 -7.66 15.24 -28.48
CA LEU A 235 -8.85 15.71 -29.19
C LEU A 235 -9.30 14.72 -30.26
N ASP A 236 -8.32 14.16 -30.99
CA ASP A 236 -8.54 13.15 -32.02
C ASP A 236 -7.78 11.86 -31.70
N GLY A 237 -8.45 10.73 -31.87
CA GLY A 237 -7.84 9.40 -31.68
C GLY A 237 -7.65 9.01 -30.21
N ALA A 238 -8.39 9.63 -29.28
CA ALA A 238 -8.49 9.12 -27.90
C ALA A 238 -9.01 7.68 -27.92
N PRO A 239 -8.42 6.76 -27.14
CA PRO A 239 -8.88 5.38 -27.08
C PRO A 239 -10.29 5.30 -26.50
N ARG A 240 -11.17 4.49 -27.09
CA ARG A 240 -12.41 4.11 -26.44
C ARG A 240 -12.10 3.21 -25.25
N PHE A 241 -12.86 3.36 -24.15
CA PHE A 241 -12.65 2.60 -22.93
C PHE A 241 -13.91 1.81 -22.52
N VAL A 242 -13.78 0.49 -22.41
CA VAL A 242 -14.83 -0.44 -21.96
C VAL A 242 -14.41 -1.07 -20.63
N TYR A 243 -15.31 -1.01 -19.64
CA TYR A 243 -15.11 -1.65 -18.35
C TYR A 243 -16.09 -2.82 -18.18
N ILE A 244 -15.56 -4.00 -17.84
CA ILE A 244 -16.32 -5.25 -17.65
C ILE A 244 -16.16 -5.68 -16.19
N GLY A 245 -17.26 -5.83 -15.49
CA GLY A 245 -17.23 -6.26 -14.10
C GLY A 245 -18.55 -6.01 -13.38
N PRO A 246 -18.73 -6.62 -12.20
CA PRO A 246 -19.98 -6.54 -11.43
C PRO A 246 -20.19 -5.19 -10.75
N ARG A 247 -19.12 -4.41 -10.58
CA ARG A 247 -19.10 -3.13 -9.87
C ARG A 247 -18.32 -2.09 -10.66
N ARG A 248 -18.84 -0.88 -10.77
CA ARG A 248 -18.10 0.29 -11.30
C ARG A 248 -17.26 0.91 -10.17
N SER A 249 -15.96 0.74 -10.25
CA SER A 249 -14.97 1.48 -9.46
C SER A 249 -14.78 2.90 -9.99
N LEU A 250 -13.82 3.66 -9.44
CA LEU A 250 -13.36 4.92 -10.02
C LEU A 250 -12.94 4.72 -11.49
N THR A 251 -12.22 3.65 -11.78
CA THR A 251 -11.83 3.27 -13.16
C THR A 251 -13.05 3.02 -14.02
N GLY A 252 -14.01 2.22 -13.56
CA GLY A 252 -15.24 1.91 -14.27
C GLY A 252 -16.14 3.13 -14.51
N LEU A 253 -16.10 4.14 -13.62
CA LEU A 253 -16.83 5.40 -13.79
C LEU A 253 -16.26 6.28 -14.91
N ASN A 254 -14.99 6.08 -15.27
CA ASN A 254 -14.34 6.78 -16.39
C ASN A 254 -14.47 6.05 -17.72
N ALA A 255 -15.13 4.88 -17.75
CA ALA A 255 -15.36 4.12 -18.98
C ALA A 255 -16.47 4.73 -19.84
N ASP A 256 -16.30 4.66 -21.17
CA ASP A 256 -17.31 5.05 -22.14
C ASP A 256 -18.48 4.04 -22.13
N GLN A 257 -18.20 2.77 -21.80
CA GLN A 257 -19.21 1.73 -21.65
C GLN A 257 -18.86 0.80 -20.48
N TRP A 258 -19.86 0.49 -19.67
CA TRP A 258 -19.80 -0.54 -18.65
C TRP A 258 -20.65 -1.75 -19.03
N LEU A 259 -20.04 -2.93 -19.00
CA LEU A 259 -20.71 -4.22 -19.12
C LEU A 259 -20.86 -4.81 -17.71
N ALA A 260 -22.03 -4.62 -17.13
CA ALA A 260 -22.37 -5.18 -15.82
C ALA A 260 -22.55 -6.69 -15.94
N CYS A 261 -21.59 -7.47 -15.46
CA CYS A 261 -21.65 -8.92 -15.51
C CYS A 261 -21.80 -9.53 -14.11
N LYS A 262 -22.29 -10.76 -14.05
CA LYS A 262 -22.32 -11.51 -12.79
C LYS A 262 -20.90 -11.86 -12.35
N PRO A 263 -20.57 -11.75 -11.03
CA PRO A 263 -19.26 -12.14 -10.52
C PRO A 263 -18.91 -13.58 -10.91
N GLY A 264 -17.67 -13.78 -11.39
CA GLY A 264 -17.18 -15.08 -11.85
C GLY A 264 -17.49 -15.42 -13.32
N SER A 265 -18.35 -14.65 -14.00
CA SER A 265 -18.66 -14.84 -15.42
C SER A 265 -17.70 -14.09 -16.37
N GLU A 266 -16.78 -13.31 -15.84
CA GLU A 266 -15.80 -12.56 -16.62
C GLU A 266 -14.99 -13.47 -17.55
N LEU A 267 -14.74 -14.71 -17.13
CA LEU A 267 -14.00 -15.70 -17.92
C LEU A 267 -14.75 -16.06 -19.20
N SER A 268 -16.08 -16.23 -19.16
CA SER A 268 -16.88 -16.55 -20.34
C SER A 268 -16.81 -15.41 -21.38
N ILE A 269 -16.87 -14.15 -20.91
CA ILE A 269 -16.70 -12.98 -21.78
C ILE A 269 -15.28 -12.92 -22.35
N ALA A 270 -14.24 -13.10 -21.50
CA ALA A 270 -12.86 -13.07 -21.94
C ALA A 270 -12.56 -14.17 -22.98
N ASN A 271 -13.11 -15.38 -22.81
CA ASN A 271 -12.99 -16.46 -23.79
C ASN A 271 -13.70 -16.14 -25.11
N ALA A 272 -14.90 -15.51 -25.07
CA ALA A 272 -15.58 -15.07 -26.27
C ALA A 272 -14.76 -14.00 -27.03
N LEU A 273 -14.20 -13.02 -26.32
CA LEU A 273 -13.31 -12.01 -26.92
C LEU A 273 -12.00 -12.60 -27.47
N ALA A 274 -11.49 -13.66 -26.87
CA ALA A 274 -10.30 -14.40 -27.34
C ALA A 274 -10.60 -15.34 -28.52
N GLY A 275 -11.87 -15.46 -28.97
CA GLY A 275 -12.28 -16.42 -29.98
C GLY A 275 -12.23 -17.88 -29.53
N LYS A 276 -12.22 -18.13 -28.23
CA LYS A 276 -12.15 -19.46 -27.61
C LYS A 276 -13.48 -19.91 -26.98
N GLY A 277 -14.50 -19.05 -26.99
CA GLY A 277 -15.81 -19.30 -26.40
C GLY A 277 -16.95 -18.77 -27.27
N SER A 278 -18.18 -19.25 -26.99
CA SER A 278 -19.40 -18.77 -27.66
C SER A 278 -19.87 -17.45 -27.05
N VAL A 279 -20.28 -16.52 -27.89
CA VAL A 279 -20.91 -15.25 -27.48
C VAL A 279 -22.23 -15.51 -26.77
N ASP A 280 -23.02 -16.46 -27.24
CA ASP A 280 -24.31 -16.81 -26.64
C ASP A 280 -24.14 -17.42 -25.25
N GLN A 281 -23.12 -18.27 -25.08
CA GLN A 281 -22.80 -18.82 -23.77
C GLN A 281 -22.32 -17.72 -22.81
N ALA A 282 -21.44 -16.83 -23.29
CA ALA A 282 -20.98 -15.69 -22.49
C ALA A 282 -22.13 -14.76 -22.06
N ALA A 283 -23.12 -14.55 -22.95
CA ALA A 283 -24.33 -13.77 -22.65
C ALA A 283 -25.19 -14.46 -21.58
N THR A 284 -25.37 -15.77 -21.68
CA THR A 284 -26.14 -16.58 -20.72
C THR A 284 -25.46 -16.55 -19.33
N ASP A 285 -24.16 -16.76 -19.26
CA ASP A 285 -23.42 -16.82 -18.03
C ASP A 285 -23.37 -15.44 -17.33
N SER A 286 -23.10 -14.39 -18.10
CA SER A 286 -22.84 -13.05 -17.57
C SER A 286 -24.08 -12.19 -17.37
N GLY A 287 -25.15 -12.48 -18.12
CA GLY A 287 -26.33 -11.61 -18.22
C GLY A 287 -26.12 -10.38 -19.10
N VAL A 288 -24.97 -10.24 -19.75
CA VAL A 288 -24.70 -9.18 -20.74
C VAL A 288 -25.32 -9.59 -22.07
N PRO A 289 -26.10 -8.71 -22.78
CA PRO A 289 -26.70 -9.08 -24.03
C PRO A 289 -25.70 -9.55 -25.09
N ALA A 290 -26.01 -10.64 -25.81
CA ALA A 290 -25.14 -11.23 -26.84
C ALA A 290 -24.71 -10.21 -27.91
N ALA A 291 -25.62 -9.33 -28.33
CA ALA A 291 -25.32 -8.28 -29.30
C ALA A 291 -24.22 -7.30 -28.80
N VAL A 292 -24.18 -7.01 -27.50
CA VAL A 292 -23.16 -6.13 -26.88
C VAL A 292 -21.81 -6.82 -26.87
N ILE A 293 -21.76 -8.09 -26.48
CA ILE A 293 -20.51 -8.89 -26.50
C ILE A 293 -20.02 -9.03 -27.94
N GLN A 294 -20.90 -9.34 -28.91
CA GLN A 294 -20.55 -9.46 -30.33
C GLN A 294 -20.00 -8.15 -30.89
N ALA A 295 -20.60 -7.01 -30.53
CA ALA A 295 -20.09 -5.70 -30.95
C ALA A 295 -18.66 -5.47 -30.45
N LEU A 296 -18.37 -5.81 -29.19
CA LEU A 296 -17.02 -5.69 -28.62
C LEU A 296 -16.02 -6.65 -29.27
N VAL A 297 -16.43 -7.89 -29.62
CA VAL A 297 -15.61 -8.85 -30.40
C VAL A 297 -15.22 -8.23 -31.74
N THR A 298 -16.19 -7.64 -32.46
CA THR A 298 -15.97 -7.01 -33.76
C THR A 298 -15.06 -5.79 -33.65
N GLU A 299 -15.27 -4.95 -32.64
CA GLU A 299 -14.45 -3.76 -32.39
C GLU A 299 -13.00 -4.14 -32.06
N LEU A 300 -12.80 -5.12 -31.16
CA LEU A 300 -11.47 -5.60 -30.78
C LEU A 300 -10.68 -6.16 -31.97
N ALA A 301 -11.36 -6.76 -32.95
CA ALA A 301 -10.72 -7.25 -34.17
C ALA A 301 -10.17 -6.12 -35.06
N SER A 302 -10.80 -4.95 -35.04
CA SER A 302 -10.45 -3.78 -35.88
C SER A 302 -9.61 -2.72 -35.17
N ALA A 303 -9.83 -2.49 -33.87
CA ALA A 303 -9.14 -1.47 -33.07
C ALA A 303 -7.75 -1.96 -32.59
N LYS A 304 -6.79 -1.98 -33.47
CA LYS A 304 -5.41 -2.44 -33.17
C LYS A 304 -4.43 -1.26 -33.15
N PRO A 305 -3.48 -1.23 -32.19
CA PRO A 305 -3.37 -2.12 -31.02
C PRO A 305 -4.42 -1.82 -29.97
N ALA A 306 -4.92 -2.87 -29.31
CA ALA A 306 -5.75 -2.72 -28.12
C ALA A 306 -4.89 -2.84 -26.85
N LEU A 307 -5.46 -2.44 -25.71
CA LEU A 307 -4.92 -2.71 -24.37
C LEU A 307 -5.99 -3.37 -23.53
N VAL A 308 -5.81 -4.64 -23.18
CA VAL A 308 -6.75 -5.38 -22.34
C VAL A 308 -6.07 -5.73 -21.03
N VAL A 309 -6.72 -5.43 -19.90
CA VAL A 309 -6.15 -5.66 -18.54
C VAL A 309 -7.16 -6.41 -17.68
N SER A 310 -6.65 -7.17 -16.68
CA SER A 310 -7.47 -7.93 -15.73
C SER A 310 -7.04 -7.65 -14.30
N GLY A 311 -8.01 -7.33 -13.46
CA GLY A 311 -7.95 -7.23 -12.00
C GLY A 311 -9.08 -8.02 -11.34
N VAL A 312 -9.58 -9.05 -12.01
CA VAL A 312 -10.62 -9.94 -11.48
C VAL A 312 -10.08 -10.66 -10.25
N SER A 313 -10.88 -10.68 -9.19
CA SER A 313 -10.63 -11.45 -7.97
C SER A 313 -11.48 -12.73 -7.96
N GLY A 314 -11.08 -13.72 -7.20
CA GLY A 314 -11.81 -14.98 -7.06
C GLY A 314 -11.07 -16.19 -7.63
N SER A 315 -11.74 -17.34 -7.65
CA SER A 315 -11.09 -18.63 -7.96
C SER A 315 -10.63 -18.77 -9.42
N ASN A 316 -11.25 -18.04 -10.35
CA ASN A 316 -10.92 -18.05 -11.78
C ASN A 316 -10.08 -16.84 -12.25
N ALA A 317 -9.59 -16.03 -11.33
CA ALA A 317 -8.84 -14.80 -11.63
C ALA A 317 -7.64 -15.04 -12.57
N LEU A 318 -6.88 -16.12 -12.33
CA LEU A 318 -5.74 -16.49 -13.17
C LEU A 318 -6.17 -16.87 -14.58
N ASP A 319 -7.29 -17.59 -14.72
CA ASP A 319 -7.80 -18.02 -16.04
C ASP A 319 -8.27 -16.80 -16.85
N VAL A 320 -8.92 -15.82 -16.20
CA VAL A 320 -9.31 -14.55 -16.84
C VAL A 320 -8.06 -13.79 -17.28
N ALA A 321 -7.05 -13.68 -16.41
CA ALA A 321 -5.80 -12.98 -16.74
C ALA A 321 -5.04 -13.66 -17.90
N LEU A 322 -5.04 -14.99 -17.97
CA LEU A 322 -4.45 -15.76 -19.09
C LEU A 322 -5.26 -15.56 -20.40
N ALA A 323 -6.60 -15.52 -20.33
CA ALA A 323 -7.44 -15.22 -21.49
C ALA A 323 -7.18 -13.78 -21.99
N VAL A 324 -7.08 -12.81 -21.10
CA VAL A 324 -6.69 -11.41 -21.39
C VAL A 324 -5.33 -11.34 -22.06
N ALA A 325 -4.35 -12.08 -21.56
CA ALA A 325 -3.02 -12.14 -22.17
C ALA A 325 -3.08 -12.70 -23.61
N ALA A 326 -3.91 -13.70 -23.86
CA ALA A 326 -4.12 -14.23 -25.22
C ALA A 326 -4.80 -13.20 -26.15
N ILE A 327 -5.75 -12.41 -25.65
CA ILE A 327 -6.37 -11.31 -26.40
C ILE A 327 -5.29 -10.27 -26.77
N ASN A 328 -4.44 -9.88 -25.85
CA ASN A 328 -3.36 -8.92 -26.09
C ASN A 328 -2.36 -9.41 -27.15
N GLN A 329 -2.04 -10.70 -27.17
CA GLN A 329 -1.21 -11.29 -28.24
C GLN A 329 -1.90 -11.21 -29.61
N ALA A 330 -3.18 -11.54 -29.67
CA ALA A 330 -3.95 -11.52 -30.92
C ALA A 330 -4.24 -10.10 -31.45
N SER A 331 -4.33 -9.11 -30.56
CA SER A 331 -4.60 -7.70 -30.91
C SER A 331 -3.35 -6.88 -31.29
N GLY A 332 -2.14 -7.49 -31.25
CA GLY A 332 -0.90 -6.78 -31.54
C GLY A 332 -0.47 -5.82 -30.42
N ALA A 333 -0.93 -6.08 -29.19
CA ALA A 333 -0.61 -5.26 -28.01
C ALA A 333 0.85 -5.42 -27.58
N VAL A 334 1.42 -6.63 -27.70
CA VAL A 334 2.77 -6.94 -27.25
C VAL A 334 3.81 -6.19 -28.07
N GLY A 335 4.67 -5.42 -27.40
CA GLY A 335 5.65 -4.52 -28.01
C GLY A 335 5.12 -3.10 -28.29
N THR A 336 3.80 -2.88 -28.20
CA THR A 336 3.15 -1.57 -28.40
C THR A 336 2.49 -1.06 -27.10
N THR A 337 1.32 -1.55 -26.77
CA THR A 337 0.60 -1.19 -25.53
C THR A 337 1.05 -2.00 -24.32
N ILE A 338 1.63 -3.18 -24.52
CA ILE A 338 2.26 -4.04 -23.49
C ILE A 338 3.78 -4.06 -23.75
N LYS A 339 4.54 -3.29 -22.98
CA LYS A 339 6.01 -3.15 -23.14
C LYS A 339 6.74 -4.05 -22.17
N THR A 340 7.29 -5.15 -22.64
CA THR A 340 8.06 -6.11 -21.85
C THR A 340 9.54 -5.76 -21.74
N SER A 341 10.07 -4.90 -22.62
CA SER A 341 11.47 -4.47 -22.62
C SER A 341 11.81 -3.49 -21.48
N ALA A 342 10.82 -2.78 -20.96
CA ALA A 342 10.96 -1.85 -19.83
C ALA A 342 9.90 -2.18 -18.75
N PRO A 343 9.98 -3.35 -18.11
CA PRO A 343 8.99 -3.76 -17.13
C PRO A 343 9.07 -2.89 -15.87
N ILE A 344 7.95 -2.79 -15.18
CA ILE A 344 7.86 -2.22 -13.82
C ILE A 344 8.51 -3.22 -12.85
N THR A 345 9.79 -3.02 -12.57
CA THR A 345 10.58 -3.94 -11.73
C THR A 345 10.25 -3.81 -10.25
N ALA A 346 9.48 -2.78 -9.89
CA ALA A 346 8.93 -2.60 -8.54
C ALA A 346 8.10 -3.82 -8.05
N PHE A 347 7.63 -4.68 -8.93
CA PHE A 347 6.86 -5.90 -8.58
C PHE A 347 7.65 -7.21 -8.78
N GLU A 348 8.90 -7.14 -9.20
CA GLU A 348 9.72 -8.34 -9.38
C GLU A 348 10.18 -8.94 -8.04
N GLY A 349 10.23 -10.26 -7.98
CA GLY A 349 10.66 -10.99 -6.77
C GLY A 349 9.57 -11.13 -5.70
N MET A 350 8.35 -10.65 -5.95
CA MET A 350 7.23 -10.79 -5.04
C MET A 350 6.77 -12.25 -4.95
N ALA A 351 6.54 -12.74 -3.74
CA ALA A 351 6.03 -14.08 -3.52
C ALA A 351 4.54 -14.17 -3.87
N HIS A 352 4.15 -15.26 -4.49
CA HIS A 352 2.74 -15.59 -4.67
C HIS A 352 2.10 -15.92 -3.31
N THR A 353 0.82 -15.59 -3.12
CA THR A 353 0.08 -15.85 -1.87
C THR A 353 0.17 -17.31 -1.41
N SER A 354 0.28 -18.25 -2.36
CA SER A 354 0.47 -19.66 -2.05
C SER A 354 1.70 -19.97 -1.21
N HIS A 355 2.80 -19.21 -1.37
CA HIS A 355 4.00 -19.37 -0.54
C HIS A 355 3.74 -18.95 0.90
N VAL A 356 2.95 -17.88 1.11
CA VAL A 356 2.58 -17.41 2.45
C VAL A 356 1.70 -18.47 3.13
N ILE A 357 0.73 -19.02 2.41
CA ILE A 357 -0.14 -20.09 2.94
C ILE A 357 0.70 -21.34 3.26
N ALA A 358 1.61 -21.75 2.39
CA ALA A 358 2.51 -22.87 2.67
C ALA A 358 3.39 -22.62 3.91
N ALA A 359 3.87 -21.39 4.10
CA ALA A 359 4.60 -21.01 5.31
C ALA A 359 3.73 -21.10 6.57
N VAL A 360 2.46 -20.69 6.50
CA VAL A 360 1.49 -20.82 7.59
C VAL A 360 1.26 -22.31 7.95
N GLU A 361 1.13 -23.19 6.95
CA GLU A 361 0.99 -24.63 7.20
C GLU A 361 2.24 -25.22 7.89
N ARG A 362 3.44 -24.79 7.48
CA ARG A 362 4.69 -25.18 8.15
C ARG A 362 4.77 -24.71 9.60
N MET A 363 4.31 -23.47 9.87
CA MET A 363 4.19 -22.96 11.25
C MET A 363 3.21 -23.83 12.06
N ARG A 364 2.05 -24.16 11.48
CA ARG A 364 1.03 -25.00 12.10
C ARG A 364 1.55 -26.40 12.43
N ALA A 365 2.38 -26.96 11.55
CA ALA A 365 3.03 -28.26 11.72
C ALA A 365 4.22 -28.23 12.71
N GLY A 366 4.58 -27.07 13.29
CA GLY A 366 5.73 -26.95 14.19
C GLY A 366 7.10 -27.05 13.50
N GLN A 367 7.15 -26.84 12.20
CA GLN A 367 8.37 -26.94 11.39
C GLN A 367 9.15 -25.62 11.33
N VAL A 368 8.67 -24.56 11.98
CA VAL A 368 9.29 -23.24 11.99
C VAL A 368 9.73 -22.90 13.41
N GLY A 369 11.04 -22.74 13.60
CA GLY A 369 11.64 -22.39 14.89
C GLY A 369 11.71 -20.89 15.13
N ILE A 370 11.82 -20.10 14.06
CA ILE A 370 11.88 -18.64 14.12
C ILE A 370 11.10 -18.01 12.96
N ALA A 371 10.29 -17.00 13.27
CA ALA A 371 9.57 -16.23 12.28
C ALA A 371 9.79 -14.73 12.49
N PHE A 372 9.99 -14.03 11.38
CA PHE A 372 10.16 -12.59 11.32
C PHE A 372 9.05 -11.97 10.50
N VAL A 373 8.63 -10.76 10.90
CA VAL A 373 7.69 -9.94 10.12
C VAL A 373 8.22 -8.51 10.08
N ARG A 374 8.27 -7.92 8.88
CA ARG A 374 8.68 -6.53 8.68
C ARG A 374 7.74 -5.83 7.70
N GLY A 375 7.17 -4.71 8.13
CA GLY A 375 6.36 -3.81 7.30
C GLY A 375 5.05 -4.40 6.78
N SER A 376 4.67 -5.61 7.18
CA SER A 376 3.42 -6.28 6.78
C SER A 376 2.64 -6.75 8.00
N ASN A 377 1.31 -6.90 7.85
CA ASN A 377 0.42 -7.36 8.91
C ASN A 377 -0.39 -8.60 8.49
N PRO A 378 0.25 -9.77 8.39
CA PRO A 378 -0.42 -10.99 7.92
C PRO A 378 -1.54 -11.48 8.84
N ALA A 379 -1.54 -11.13 10.13
CA ALA A 379 -2.64 -11.47 11.04
C ALA A 379 -3.95 -10.74 10.68
N TYR A 380 -3.85 -9.59 10.03
CA TYR A 380 -4.98 -8.84 9.49
C TYR A 380 -5.25 -9.20 8.02
N SER A 381 -4.21 -9.21 7.19
CA SER A 381 -4.35 -9.25 5.73
C SER A 381 -4.69 -10.64 5.17
N LEU A 382 -4.30 -11.70 5.86
CA LEU A 382 -4.64 -13.06 5.42
C LEU A 382 -6.10 -13.40 5.77
N PRO A 383 -6.79 -14.18 4.93
CA PRO A 383 -8.15 -14.62 5.22
C PRO A 383 -8.18 -15.46 6.51
N ARG A 384 -9.28 -15.37 7.26
CA ARG A 384 -9.47 -16.14 8.50
C ARG A 384 -9.30 -17.64 8.31
N SER A 385 -9.64 -18.16 7.13
CA SER A 385 -9.44 -19.57 6.79
C SER A 385 -7.98 -20.00 6.87
N ALA A 386 -7.04 -19.10 6.67
CA ALA A 386 -5.61 -19.38 6.83
C ALA A 386 -5.21 -19.63 8.28
N LYS A 387 -5.99 -19.14 9.27
CA LYS A 387 -5.72 -19.28 10.71
C LYS A 387 -4.28 -18.89 11.08
N PHE A 388 -3.83 -17.76 10.55
CA PHE A 388 -2.45 -17.31 10.72
C PHE A 388 -2.06 -17.15 12.18
N ALA A 389 -2.88 -16.48 12.99
CA ALA A 389 -2.59 -16.22 14.41
C ALA A 389 -2.37 -17.52 15.19
N GLU A 390 -3.19 -18.54 14.95
CA GLU A 390 -3.07 -19.86 15.60
C GLU A 390 -1.76 -20.59 15.18
N ALA A 391 -1.42 -20.50 13.91
CA ALA A 391 -0.21 -21.10 13.39
C ALA A 391 1.05 -20.36 13.87
N PHE A 392 1.03 -19.03 13.82
CA PHE A 392 2.13 -18.17 14.23
C PHE A 392 2.42 -18.30 15.72
N ALA A 393 1.39 -18.44 16.57
CA ALA A 393 1.56 -18.67 18.00
C ALA A 393 2.34 -19.96 18.35
N LYS A 394 2.37 -20.95 17.45
CA LYS A 394 3.17 -22.18 17.64
C LYS A 394 4.66 -21.98 17.36
N VAL A 395 5.05 -20.89 16.71
CA VAL A 395 6.46 -20.58 16.46
C VAL A 395 7.11 -20.09 17.75
N PRO A 396 8.19 -20.72 18.25
CA PRO A 396 8.78 -20.34 19.54
C PRO A 396 9.33 -18.92 19.56
N VAL A 397 9.97 -18.49 18.48
CA VAL A 397 10.58 -17.16 18.35
C VAL A 397 9.89 -16.38 17.26
N ARG A 398 9.25 -15.28 17.64
CA ARG A 398 8.49 -14.40 16.75
C ARG A 398 8.99 -12.98 16.91
N VAL A 399 9.59 -12.44 15.85
CA VAL A 399 10.24 -11.13 15.84
C VAL A 399 9.52 -10.20 14.87
N SER A 400 9.18 -8.99 15.34
CA SER A 400 8.65 -7.93 14.50
C SER A 400 9.65 -6.80 14.33
N PHE A 401 9.78 -6.32 13.08
CA PHE A 401 10.46 -5.08 12.71
C PHE A 401 9.42 -4.03 12.26
N SER A 402 8.32 -3.92 12.97
CA SER A 402 7.29 -2.92 12.67
C SER A 402 7.59 -1.60 13.39
N SER A 403 7.28 -0.49 12.72
CA SER A 403 7.30 0.84 13.34
C SER A 403 6.06 1.11 14.20
N TYR A 404 4.98 0.33 14.02
CA TYR A 404 3.69 0.55 14.65
C TYR A 404 3.16 -0.72 15.31
N PRO A 405 2.36 -0.59 16.38
CA PRO A 405 1.54 -1.70 16.90
C PRO A 405 0.50 -2.15 15.84
N ASP A 406 0.37 -3.45 15.66
CA ASP A 406 -0.62 -4.07 14.81
C ASP A 406 -0.96 -5.48 15.31
N GLU A 407 -1.93 -6.16 14.68
CA GLU A 407 -2.39 -7.49 15.08
C GLU A 407 -1.27 -8.54 15.05
N THR A 408 -0.29 -8.36 14.15
CA THR A 408 0.85 -9.29 14.05
C THR A 408 1.89 -9.00 15.13
N THR A 409 2.19 -7.74 15.41
CA THR A 409 3.15 -7.35 16.47
C THR A 409 2.69 -7.81 17.85
N GLU A 410 1.37 -7.82 18.11
CA GLU A 410 0.81 -8.33 19.37
C GLU A 410 1.10 -9.82 19.59
N LEU A 411 1.27 -10.59 18.53
CA LEU A 411 1.59 -12.01 18.59
C LEU A 411 3.09 -12.30 18.73
N CYS A 412 3.95 -11.30 18.64
CA CYS A 412 5.40 -11.46 18.71
C CYS A 412 5.93 -11.57 20.15
N ASN A 413 7.18 -12.06 20.29
CA ASN A 413 7.90 -12.04 21.58
C ASN A 413 8.96 -10.92 21.64
N LEU A 414 9.42 -10.45 20.49
CA LEU A 414 10.42 -9.39 20.38
C LEU A 414 10.01 -8.41 19.30
N ILE A 415 9.99 -7.12 19.64
CA ILE A 415 9.76 -6.03 18.70
C ILE A 415 11.04 -5.19 18.65
N ILE A 416 11.57 -4.98 17.46
CA ILE A 416 12.71 -4.11 17.19
C ILE A 416 12.24 -3.08 16.17
N PRO A 417 11.96 -1.83 16.57
CA PRO A 417 11.37 -0.84 15.69
C PRO A 417 12.24 -0.54 14.47
N ASP A 418 11.62 -0.51 13.28
CA ASP A 418 12.28 0.00 12.08
C ASP A 418 12.16 1.53 12.00
N LEU A 419 13.07 2.15 11.27
CA LEU A 419 12.98 3.56 10.92
C LEU A 419 11.91 3.79 9.85
N HIS A 420 11.34 4.99 9.81
CA HIS A 420 10.49 5.40 8.70
C HIS A 420 11.34 5.60 7.42
N SER A 421 10.75 5.44 6.25
CA SER A 421 11.47 5.57 4.98
C SER A 421 12.17 6.92 4.78
N LEU A 422 11.65 7.99 5.38
CA LEU A 422 12.27 9.33 5.37
C LEU A 422 13.39 9.51 6.40
N GLU A 423 13.68 8.50 7.21
CA GLU A 423 14.69 8.51 8.26
C GLU A 423 15.86 7.54 7.95
N GLN A 424 15.81 6.80 6.84
CA GLN A 424 16.79 5.75 6.54
C GLN A 424 17.25 5.74 5.09
N TRP A 425 18.45 5.21 4.87
CA TRP A 425 19.01 4.97 3.55
C TRP A 425 18.45 3.69 2.90
N GLY A 426 18.34 3.73 1.58
CA GLY A 426 17.93 2.63 0.75
C GLY A 426 17.94 2.99 -0.74
N ASP A 427 17.44 2.10 -1.56
CA ASP A 427 17.23 2.31 -2.98
C ASP A 427 16.07 1.46 -3.50
N ALA A 428 15.62 1.74 -4.71
CA ALA A 428 14.65 0.95 -5.45
C ALA A 428 15.02 0.88 -6.93
N GLU A 429 14.55 -0.12 -7.65
CA GLU A 429 14.47 -0.12 -9.10
C GLU A 429 12.99 -0.17 -9.50
N PRO A 430 12.29 0.98 -9.61
CA PRO A 430 10.86 0.99 -9.90
C PRO A 430 10.53 0.55 -11.32
N VAL A 431 11.40 0.89 -12.27
CA VAL A 431 11.33 0.45 -13.68
C VAL A 431 12.72 0.05 -14.13
N ARG A 432 12.81 -0.95 -14.99
CA ARG A 432 14.09 -1.46 -15.48
C ARG A 432 14.99 -0.34 -16.02
N GLY A 433 16.22 -0.30 -15.51
CA GLY A 433 17.23 0.68 -15.92
C GLY A 433 17.20 2.01 -15.15
N THR A 434 16.34 2.15 -14.15
CA THR A 434 16.26 3.34 -13.29
C THR A 434 16.40 2.95 -11.82
N ILE A 435 17.40 3.48 -11.15
CA ILE A 435 17.56 3.35 -9.71
C ILE A 435 17.06 4.62 -9.04
N SER A 436 16.12 4.48 -8.13
CA SER A 436 15.62 5.53 -7.24
C SER A 436 16.35 5.44 -5.90
N LEU A 437 16.98 6.54 -5.49
CA LEU A 437 17.65 6.63 -4.21
C LEU A 437 16.64 6.96 -3.10
N GLN A 438 16.68 6.20 -2.04
CA GLN A 438 16.02 6.55 -0.79
C GLN A 438 17.09 7.16 0.14
N GLN A 439 17.17 8.48 0.19
CA GLN A 439 17.97 9.20 1.16
C GLN A 439 17.08 9.70 2.30
N PRO A 440 17.57 9.69 3.56
CA PRO A 440 16.83 10.27 4.67
C PRO A 440 16.67 11.77 4.44
N ALA A 441 15.49 12.30 4.73
CA ALA A 441 15.19 13.73 4.67
C ALA A 441 15.40 14.43 6.03
N MET A 442 15.56 13.64 7.08
CA MET A 442 15.78 14.11 8.46
C MET A 442 16.34 13.00 9.33
N ASP A 443 16.85 13.36 10.48
CA ASP A 443 17.17 12.42 11.55
C ASP A 443 15.89 11.79 12.12
N PRO A 444 15.99 10.62 12.79
CA PRO A 444 14.83 9.98 13.39
C PRO A 444 14.06 10.92 14.33
N VAL A 445 12.73 10.97 14.16
CA VAL A 445 11.82 11.79 15.00
C VAL A 445 12.02 11.47 16.48
N PHE A 446 12.22 10.19 16.79
CA PHE A 446 12.50 9.75 18.15
C PHE A 446 13.99 9.43 18.30
N SER A 447 14.72 10.23 19.09
CA SER A 447 16.15 10.09 19.33
C SER A 447 16.56 8.74 19.96
N THR A 448 15.59 8.00 20.47
CA THR A 448 15.77 6.65 21.00
C THR A 448 15.91 5.59 19.92
N LEU A 449 15.51 5.85 18.66
CA LEU A 449 15.72 4.97 17.52
C LEU A 449 17.18 5.04 17.08
N LYS A 450 17.82 3.89 16.86
CA LYS A 450 19.28 3.81 16.64
C LYS A 450 19.69 3.33 15.24
N GLY A 451 18.76 2.78 14.46
CA GLY A 451 19.08 2.30 13.12
C GLY A 451 17.92 1.61 12.45
N SER A 452 18.07 1.37 11.17
CA SER A 452 17.14 0.60 10.35
C SER A 452 17.19 -0.89 10.67
N THR A 453 16.24 -1.65 10.18
CA THR A 453 16.30 -3.13 10.24
C THR A 453 17.64 -3.66 9.69
N ALA A 454 18.14 -3.10 8.59
CA ALA A 454 19.42 -3.51 8.02
C ALA A 454 20.60 -3.27 8.98
N ASP A 455 20.63 -2.10 9.66
CA ASP A 455 21.66 -1.79 10.65
C ASP A 455 21.62 -2.77 11.83
N VAL A 456 20.43 -3.13 12.29
CA VAL A 456 20.24 -4.13 13.37
C VAL A 456 20.76 -5.49 12.93
N LEU A 457 20.40 -5.96 11.73
CA LEU A 457 20.85 -7.24 11.20
C LEU A 457 22.38 -7.28 11.03
N MET A 458 22.99 -6.17 10.57
CA MET A 458 24.45 -6.04 10.51
C MET A 458 25.09 -6.06 11.90
N ALA A 459 24.50 -5.39 12.88
CA ALA A 459 25.01 -5.39 14.26
C ALA A 459 24.97 -6.79 14.88
N VAL A 460 23.93 -7.58 14.60
CA VAL A 460 23.85 -9.00 14.98
C VAL A 460 24.98 -9.79 14.33
N ALA A 461 25.17 -9.63 13.00
CA ALA A 461 26.22 -10.33 12.27
C ALA A 461 27.63 -9.99 12.77
N LYS A 462 27.89 -8.73 13.14
CA LYS A 462 29.17 -8.29 13.69
C LYS A 462 29.50 -8.88 15.07
N LYS A 463 28.48 -9.15 15.89
CA LYS A 463 28.65 -9.85 17.18
C LYS A 463 28.91 -11.35 17.01
N ASP A 464 28.60 -11.94 15.87
CA ASP A 464 28.85 -13.36 15.54
C ASP A 464 30.21 -13.49 14.84
N THR A 465 31.18 -14.11 15.49
CA THR A 465 32.54 -14.29 14.95
C THR A 465 32.59 -15.02 13.60
N ALA A 466 31.63 -15.90 13.33
CA ALA A 466 31.53 -16.63 12.06
C ALA A 466 30.97 -15.77 10.91
N GLN A 467 30.27 -14.69 11.21
CA GLN A 467 29.63 -13.82 10.23
C GLN A 467 30.32 -12.45 10.10
N ALA A 468 31.00 -11.97 11.14
CA ALA A 468 31.55 -10.62 11.23
C ALA A 468 32.38 -10.21 9.99
N ALA A 469 33.21 -11.13 9.47
CA ALA A 469 34.05 -10.87 8.30
C ALA A 469 33.27 -10.60 7.01
N LYS A 470 32.02 -11.07 6.92
CA LYS A 470 31.14 -10.85 5.74
C LYS A 470 30.51 -9.45 5.73
N TYR A 471 30.54 -8.74 6.86
CA TYR A 471 29.93 -7.40 7.04
C TYR A 471 30.96 -6.36 7.47
N PRO A 472 31.93 -6.02 6.60
CA PRO A 472 33.00 -5.07 6.94
C PRO A 472 32.48 -3.62 7.03
N ALA A 473 31.35 -3.30 6.36
CA ALA A 473 30.75 -1.98 6.38
C ALA A 473 30.34 -1.56 7.80
N THR A 474 30.49 -0.30 8.15
CA THR A 474 30.14 0.21 9.49
C THR A 474 28.63 0.18 9.75
N ASP A 475 27.86 0.51 8.75
CA ASP A 475 26.41 0.64 8.76
C ASP A 475 25.82 0.29 7.39
N TYR A 476 24.50 0.28 7.28
CA TYR A 476 23.82 -0.05 6.02
C TYR A 476 24.10 0.99 4.92
N ARG A 477 24.26 2.27 5.26
CA ARG A 477 24.63 3.28 4.26
C ARG A 477 25.98 2.96 3.61
N SER A 478 26.97 2.60 4.41
CA SER A 478 28.31 2.21 3.90
C SER A 478 28.24 0.94 3.05
N TRP A 479 27.41 -0.03 3.44
CA TRP A 479 27.15 -1.22 2.64
C TRP A 479 26.46 -0.85 1.31
N LEU A 480 25.44 0.02 1.35
CA LEU A 480 24.73 0.49 0.17
C LEU A 480 25.69 1.19 -0.80
N ILE A 481 26.54 2.09 -0.32
CA ILE A 481 27.58 2.77 -1.12
C ILE A 481 28.48 1.75 -1.83
N ALA A 482 28.95 0.74 -1.10
CA ALA A 482 29.83 -0.29 -1.68
C ALA A 482 29.15 -1.14 -2.77
N ASN A 483 27.82 -1.24 -2.73
CA ASN A 483 27.01 -2.04 -3.66
C ASN A 483 26.23 -1.18 -4.68
N PHE A 484 26.26 0.15 -4.56
CA PHE A 484 25.58 1.05 -5.46
C PHE A 484 26.35 1.16 -6.80
N PRO A 485 25.65 1.21 -7.95
CA PRO A 485 26.31 1.42 -9.22
C PRO A 485 27.18 2.68 -9.25
N GLY A 486 28.47 2.52 -9.54
CA GLY A 486 29.47 3.61 -9.46
C GLY A 486 29.93 3.95 -8.04
N GLY A 487 29.55 3.16 -7.03
CA GLY A 487 29.98 3.34 -5.64
C GLY A 487 29.61 4.72 -5.07
N ALA A 488 30.49 5.32 -4.28
CA ALA A 488 30.27 6.64 -3.67
C ALA A 488 30.02 7.75 -4.71
N ALA A 489 30.71 7.71 -5.83
CA ALA A 489 30.52 8.71 -6.92
C ALA A 489 29.11 8.59 -7.55
N GLY A 490 28.66 7.36 -7.80
CA GLY A 490 27.32 7.10 -8.34
C GLY A 490 26.20 7.52 -7.37
N LEU A 491 26.37 7.19 -6.09
CA LEU A 491 25.40 7.61 -5.07
C LEU A 491 25.36 9.14 -4.94
N ASN A 492 26.52 9.82 -4.90
CA ASN A 492 26.58 11.28 -4.83
C ASN A 492 25.95 11.95 -6.04
N ALA A 493 26.09 11.36 -7.24
CA ALA A 493 25.41 11.85 -8.44
C ALA A 493 23.89 11.70 -8.39
N ALA A 494 23.38 10.69 -7.66
CA ALA A 494 21.95 10.45 -7.48
C ALA A 494 21.31 11.40 -6.44
N LEU A 495 22.05 11.90 -5.47
CA LEU A 495 21.51 12.71 -4.36
C LEU A 495 20.65 13.90 -4.81
N PRO A 496 21.07 14.77 -5.77
CA PRO A 496 20.28 15.94 -6.12
C PRO A 496 18.97 15.62 -6.83
N LYS A 497 18.94 14.52 -7.59
CA LYS A 497 17.81 14.13 -8.44
C LYS A 497 16.97 12.99 -7.86
N GLY A 498 17.51 12.25 -6.90
CA GLY A 498 16.90 11.06 -6.34
C GLY A 498 16.84 9.88 -7.31
N VAL A 499 17.36 10.03 -8.53
CA VAL A 499 17.36 9.00 -9.57
C VAL A 499 18.68 8.97 -10.34
N VAL A 500 19.06 7.78 -10.80
CA VAL A 500 20.20 7.56 -11.67
C VAL A 500 19.93 6.39 -12.63
N ALA A 501 20.52 6.43 -13.81
CA ALA A 501 20.49 5.29 -14.71
C ALA A 501 21.31 4.14 -14.13
N GLY A 502 20.78 2.94 -14.19
CA GLY A 502 21.42 1.74 -13.69
C GLY A 502 20.42 0.62 -13.41
N THR A 503 20.95 -0.56 -13.10
CA THR A 503 20.12 -1.72 -12.75
C THR A 503 20.62 -2.34 -11.46
N ILE A 504 19.70 -2.86 -10.68
CA ILE A 504 19.97 -3.72 -9.53
C ILE A 504 19.72 -5.16 -9.97
N ALA A 505 20.62 -6.07 -9.65
CA ALA A 505 20.41 -7.47 -10.01
C ALA A 505 19.07 -7.96 -9.45
N PRO A 506 18.15 -8.46 -10.28
CA PRO A 506 16.83 -8.83 -9.84
C PRO A 506 16.89 -10.01 -8.88
N ARG A 507 16.00 -10.02 -7.89
CA ARG A 507 15.72 -11.21 -7.11
C ARG A 507 14.89 -12.18 -7.95
N ALA A 508 15.22 -13.45 -7.90
CA ALA A 508 14.40 -14.47 -8.56
C ALA A 508 12.98 -14.48 -7.93
N THR A 509 11.96 -14.44 -8.78
CA THR A 509 10.58 -14.61 -8.31
C THR A 509 10.35 -16.12 -8.09
N PRO A 510 9.94 -16.55 -6.89
CA PRO A 510 9.64 -17.94 -6.64
C PRO A 510 8.49 -18.43 -7.54
N ALA A 511 8.60 -19.62 -8.12
CA ALA A 511 7.46 -20.24 -8.81
C ALA A 511 6.34 -20.53 -7.81
N ALA A 512 5.08 -20.33 -8.22
CA ALA A 512 3.94 -20.58 -7.34
C ALA A 512 3.94 -22.01 -6.79
N VAL A 513 3.70 -22.16 -5.49
CA VAL A 513 3.58 -23.46 -4.82
C VAL A 513 2.16 -23.98 -5.01
N ALA A 514 2.01 -25.27 -5.31
CA ALA A 514 0.70 -25.89 -5.32
C ALA A 514 0.12 -25.87 -3.90
N VAL A 515 -1.02 -25.23 -3.73
CA VAL A 515 -1.84 -25.27 -2.50
C VAL A 515 -3.11 -26.03 -2.83
N ALA A 516 -3.70 -26.64 -1.82
CA ALA A 516 -5.02 -27.26 -1.98
C ALA A 516 -5.97 -26.24 -2.60
N ALA A 517 -6.67 -26.65 -3.67
CA ALA A 517 -7.61 -25.80 -4.35
C ALA A 517 -8.64 -25.27 -3.33
N GLN A 518 -8.83 -23.97 -3.28
CA GLN A 518 -9.95 -23.41 -2.54
C GLN A 518 -11.24 -23.99 -3.14
N PRO A 519 -12.22 -24.37 -2.32
CA PRO A 519 -13.50 -24.80 -2.85
C PRO A 519 -14.06 -23.69 -3.74
N ALA A 520 -14.70 -24.10 -4.84
CA ALA A 520 -15.42 -23.16 -5.71
C ALA A 520 -16.37 -22.31 -4.86
N ALA A 521 -16.50 -21.03 -5.19
CA ALA A 521 -17.43 -20.14 -4.48
C ALA A 521 -18.81 -20.80 -4.41
N SER A 522 -19.37 -20.88 -3.21
CA SER A 522 -20.72 -21.39 -3.01
C SER A 522 -21.71 -20.47 -3.73
N THR A 523 -22.56 -21.03 -4.57
CA THR A 523 -23.68 -20.34 -5.22
C THR A 523 -24.96 -20.41 -4.39
N SER A 524 -24.87 -20.84 -3.13
CA SER A 524 -26.04 -21.12 -2.27
C SER A 524 -26.54 -19.91 -1.46
N GLY A 525 -26.00 -18.71 -1.67
CA GLY A 525 -26.41 -17.48 -1.00
C GLY A 525 -27.41 -16.67 -1.81
N ASP A 526 -28.03 -15.67 -1.15
CA ASP A 526 -28.98 -14.73 -1.78
C ASP A 526 -28.27 -13.69 -2.66
N PHE A 527 -26.96 -13.46 -2.42
CA PHE A 527 -26.15 -12.46 -3.11
C PHE A 527 -24.75 -12.99 -3.40
N PHE A 528 -24.17 -12.46 -4.49
CA PHE A 528 -22.73 -12.51 -4.68
C PHE A 528 -22.05 -11.44 -3.83
N LEU A 529 -20.93 -11.78 -3.18
CA LEU A 529 -20.11 -10.83 -2.46
C LEU A 529 -18.86 -10.49 -3.27
N VAL A 530 -18.64 -9.21 -3.51
CA VAL A 530 -17.40 -8.66 -4.07
C VAL A 530 -16.67 -7.91 -2.97
N THR A 531 -15.42 -8.28 -2.70
CA THR A 531 -14.52 -7.50 -1.86
C THR A 531 -13.49 -6.80 -2.74
N TYR A 532 -13.14 -5.56 -2.41
CA TYR A 532 -12.18 -4.77 -3.17
C TYR A 532 -11.32 -3.93 -2.23
N PRO A 533 -10.05 -3.60 -2.59
CA PRO A 533 -9.21 -2.73 -1.78
C PRO A 533 -9.80 -1.33 -1.64
N HIS A 534 -9.80 -0.77 -0.45
CA HIS A 534 -10.15 0.64 -0.24
C HIS A 534 -9.13 1.52 -0.98
N ALA A 535 -9.59 2.42 -1.84
CA ALA A 535 -8.74 3.22 -2.73
C ALA A 535 -7.66 4.03 -1.98
N LEU A 536 -7.98 4.52 -0.80
CA LEU A 536 -7.10 5.37 0.02
C LEU A 536 -6.30 4.57 1.04
N LEU A 537 -6.92 3.62 1.74
CA LEU A 537 -6.30 2.91 2.86
C LEU A 537 -5.45 1.71 2.41
N GLY A 538 -5.74 1.17 1.22
CA GLY A 538 -5.26 -0.14 0.79
C GLY A 538 -6.12 -1.28 1.35
N GLY A 539 -6.13 -2.43 0.69
CA GLY A 539 -6.87 -3.61 1.14
C GLY A 539 -6.25 -4.28 2.34
N ASP A 540 -4.95 -4.11 2.53
CA ASP A 540 -4.19 -4.56 3.71
C ASP A 540 -4.25 -3.57 4.89
N GLY A 541 -4.93 -2.45 4.74
CA GLY A 541 -5.17 -1.48 5.80
C GLY A 541 -3.96 -0.67 6.25
N ARG A 542 -2.84 -0.71 5.51
CA ARG A 542 -1.60 0.01 5.88
C ARG A 542 -1.78 1.54 6.01
N GLY A 543 -2.82 2.09 5.38
CA GLY A 543 -3.18 3.51 5.47
C GLY A 543 -4.16 3.85 6.58
N SER A 544 -4.74 2.87 7.28
CA SER A 544 -5.85 3.09 8.21
C SER A 544 -5.48 3.87 9.49
N ASN A 545 -4.19 3.87 9.87
CA ASN A 545 -3.69 4.67 11.00
C ASN A 545 -3.32 6.12 10.61
N LYS A 546 -3.75 6.58 9.44
CA LYS A 546 -3.46 7.93 8.93
C LYS A 546 -4.76 8.74 8.85
N PRO A 547 -5.02 9.67 9.77
CA PRO A 547 -6.23 10.49 9.80
C PRO A 547 -6.54 11.19 8.47
N TRP A 548 -5.56 11.72 7.76
CA TRP A 548 -5.79 12.37 6.46
C TRP A 548 -6.42 11.44 5.44
N LEU A 549 -6.02 10.16 5.41
CA LEU A 549 -6.63 9.18 4.52
C LEU A 549 -8.03 8.77 4.96
N GLN A 550 -8.33 8.80 6.26
CA GLN A 550 -9.66 8.53 6.80
C GLN A 550 -10.62 9.71 6.57
N GLU A 551 -10.12 10.95 6.61
CA GLU A 551 -10.88 12.17 6.36
C GLU A 551 -11.11 12.44 4.87
N LEU A 552 -10.21 11.96 4.01
CA LEU A 552 -10.35 12.11 2.58
C LEU A 552 -11.53 11.25 2.09
N PRO A 553 -12.54 11.86 1.44
CA PRO A 553 -13.69 11.11 0.95
C PRO A 553 -13.29 10.05 -0.07
N ASP A 554 -13.86 8.85 0.07
CA ASP A 554 -13.74 7.81 -0.96
C ASP A 554 -14.14 8.37 -2.33
N PRO A 555 -13.38 8.10 -3.39
CA PRO A 555 -13.60 8.75 -4.70
C PRO A 555 -14.96 8.43 -5.34
N VAL A 556 -15.58 7.31 -4.96
CA VAL A 556 -16.88 6.87 -5.50
C VAL A 556 -18.03 7.25 -4.55
N THR A 557 -17.99 6.77 -3.32
CA THR A 557 -19.09 6.87 -2.36
C THR A 557 -19.12 8.18 -1.58
N LYS A 558 -17.97 8.88 -1.50
CA LYS A 558 -17.75 10.07 -0.66
C LYS A 558 -17.84 9.79 0.85
N ILE A 559 -17.76 8.52 1.26
CA ILE A 559 -17.76 8.13 2.66
C ILE A 559 -16.37 8.35 3.25
N CYS A 560 -16.34 8.80 4.51
CA CYS A 560 -15.14 9.00 5.33
C CYS A 560 -15.26 8.15 6.60
N TRP A 561 -14.13 7.72 7.17
CA TRP A 561 -14.01 7.09 8.50
C TRP A 561 -14.72 5.76 8.68
N SER A 562 -15.53 5.30 7.75
CA SER A 562 -16.36 4.12 7.87
C SER A 562 -16.16 3.14 6.72
N SER A 563 -16.53 1.89 6.92
CA SER A 563 -16.79 0.95 5.84
C SER A 563 -18.26 1.00 5.47
N TRP A 564 -18.64 0.35 4.36
CA TRP A 564 -20.02 0.32 3.85
C TRP A 564 -20.30 -0.97 3.07
N VAL A 565 -21.60 -1.23 2.84
CA VAL A 565 -22.07 -2.28 1.95
C VAL A 565 -22.76 -1.63 0.76
N GLU A 566 -22.19 -1.75 -0.43
CA GLU A 566 -22.84 -1.32 -1.67
C GLU A 566 -23.93 -2.32 -2.07
N ILE A 567 -25.09 -1.81 -2.41
CA ILE A 567 -26.25 -2.60 -2.88
C ILE A 567 -26.96 -1.84 -3.98
N HIS A 568 -27.48 -2.55 -4.99
CA HIS A 568 -28.23 -1.90 -6.07
C HIS A 568 -29.50 -1.23 -5.53
N PRO A 569 -29.87 0.01 -5.91
CA PRO A 569 -31.03 0.73 -5.37
C PRO A 569 -32.35 -0.02 -5.52
N GLU A 570 -32.61 -0.69 -6.66
CA GLU A 570 -33.82 -1.48 -6.84
C GLU A 570 -33.86 -2.68 -5.86
N THR A 571 -32.72 -3.28 -5.58
CA THR A 571 -32.61 -4.36 -4.60
C THR A 571 -32.83 -3.83 -3.18
N ALA A 572 -32.24 -2.67 -2.85
CA ALA A 572 -32.45 -2.00 -1.57
C ALA A 572 -33.94 -1.68 -1.36
N THR A 573 -34.60 -1.08 -2.34
CA THR A 573 -36.03 -0.78 -2.29
C THR A 573 -36.87 -2.04 -2.09
N ARG A 574 -36.58 -3.11 -2.83
CA ARG A 574 -37.28 -4.41 -2.70
C ARG A 574 -37.17 -5.02 -1.32
N LEU A 575 -36.03 -4.79 -0.65
CA LEU A 575 -35.74 -5.30 0.69
C LEU A 575 -36.10 -4.32 1.81
N GLY A 576 -36.58 -3.12 1.50
CA GLY A 576 -36.90 -2.09 2.47
C GLY A 576 -35.66 -1.53 3.18
N ILE A 577 -34.54 -1.44 2.47
CA ILE A 577 -33.25 -0.95 2.99
C ILE A 577 -33.08 0.51 2.57
N ASP A 578 -32.86 1.38 3.54
CA ASP A 578 -32.51 2.78 3.34
C ASP A 578 -30.98 2.99 3.47
N ARG A 579 -30.51 4.11 2.91
CA ARG A 579 -29.11 4.51 3.04
C ARG A 579 -28.75 4.72 4.51
N GLY A 580 -27.70 4.02 4.97
CA GLY A 580 -27.22 4.10 6.34
C GLY A 580 -27.75 3.01 7.28
N ASP A 581 -28.74 2.23 6.84
CA ASP A 581 -29.19 1.05 7.59
C ASP A 581 -28.03 0.08 7.79
N ILE A 582 -27.93 -0.52 8.98
CA ILE A 582 -26.86 -1.47 9.29
C ILE A 582 -27.22 -2.84 8.73
N LEU A 583 -26.51 -3.24 7.69
CA LEU A 583 -26.63 -4.56 7.09
C LEU A 583 -25.72 -5.56 7.79
N GLU A 584 -26.22 -6.77 8.02
CA GLU A 584 -25.44 -7.91 8.47
C GLU A 584 -25.20 -8.84 7.26
N VAL A 585 -23.95 -8.88 6.81
CA VAL A 585 -23.50 -9.74 5.71
C VAL A 585 -22.87 -11.00 6.29
N LYS A 586 -23.44 -12.16 5.98
CA LYS A 586 -22.98 -13.47 6.46
C LYS A 586 -22.35 -14.26 5.33
N THR A 587 -21.19 -14.83 5.60
CA THR A 587 -20.49 -15.77 4.71
C THR A 587 -20.24 -17.08 5.46
N ALA A 588 -19.74 -18.09 4.77
CA ALA A 588 -19.33 -19.36 5.40
C ALA A 588 -18.20 -19.18 6.44
N THR A 589 -17.43 -18.11 6.33
CA THR A 589 -16.23 -17.86 7.16
C THR A 589 -16.44 -16.80 8.24
N GLY A 590 -17.51 -15.98 8.15
CA GLY A 590 -17.73 -14.94 9.13
C GLY A 590 -18.93 -14.04 8.84
N THR A 591 -19.09 -13.04 9.70
CA THR A 591 -20.18 -12.07 9.64
C THR A 591 -19.61 -10.66 9.79
N VAL A 592 -20.06 -9.75 8.93
CA VAL A 592 -19.69 -8.33 8.93
C VAL A 592 -20.95 -7.48 9.06
N ARG A 593 -20.86 -6.36 9.77
CA ARG A 593 -21.94 -5.37 9.89
C ARG A 593 -21.43 -4.00 9.44
N ALA A 594 -22.08 -3.40 8.46
CA ALA A 594 -21.73 -2.08 7.96
C ALA A 594 -22.96 -1.36 7.39
N PRO A 595 -22.94 -0.01 7.31
CA PRO A 595 -24.05 0.77 6.77
C PRO A 595 -24.25 0.51 5.28
N ALA A 596 -25.51 0.46 4.86
CA ALA A 596 -25.92 0.33 3.49
C ALA A 596 -25.59 1.59 2.68
N PHE A 597 -25.09 1.38 1.47
CA PHE A 597 -24.90 2.41 0.46
C PHE A 597 -25.57 2.01 -0.84
N PRO A 598 -26.80 2.49 -1.13
CA PRO A 598 -27.44 2.27 -2.43
C PRO A 598 -26.60 2.88 -3.55
N TYR A 599 -26.15 2.03 -4.50
CA TYR A 599 -25.23 2.40 -5.56
C TYR A 599 -25.68 1.83 -6.92
N MET A 600 -25.92 2.72 -7.91
CA MET A 600 -26.34 2.34 -9.26
C MET A 600 -25.26 1.58 -10.06
N GLY A 601 -24.01 1.70 -9.63
CA GLY A 601 -22.85 1.09 -10.31
C GLY A 601 -22.55 -0.33 -9.85
N ILE A 602 -23.53 -1.08 -9.36
CA ILE A 602 -23.36 -2.48 -8.96
C ILE A 602 -24.44 -3.36 -9.60
N GLN A 603 -24.12 -4.61 -9.88
CA GLN A 603 -25.04 -5.62 -10.39
C GLN A 603 -26.11 -5.95 -9.33
N LYS A 604 -27.37 -6.19 -9.77
CA LYS A 604 -28.55 -6.31 -8.87
C LYS A 604 -28.45 -7.41 -7.81
N ASP A 605 -27.82 -8.53 -8.17
CA ASP A 605 -27.67 -9.69 -7.27
C ASP A 605 -26.31 -9.69 -6.54
N THR A 606 -25.64 -8.53 -6.50
CA THR A 606 -24.32 -8.38 -5.94
C THR A 606 -24.32 -7.33 -4.84
N ILE A 607 -23.57 -7.61 -3.79
CA ILE A 607 -23.18 -6.63 -2.78
C ILE A 607 -21.66 -6.49 -2.80
N ALA A 608 -21.15 -5.30 -2.44
CA ALA A 608 -19.72 -5.07 -2.40
C ALA A 608 -19.27 -4.37 -1.10
N ILE A 609 -18.10 -4.75 -0.60
CA ILE A 609 -17.55 -4.24 0.65
C ILE A 609 -16.06 -3.91 0.42
N PRO A 610 -15.59 -2.68 0.77
CA PRO A 610 -14.16 -2.38 0.74
C PRO A 610 -13.43 -3.07 1.90
N SER A 611 -12.24 -3.60 1.63
CA SER A 611 -11.28 -4.04 2.65
C SER A 611 -10.35 -2.89 3.04
N GLY A 612 -9.73 -2.95 4.23
CA GLY A 612 -8.78 -1.94 4.72
C GLY A 612 -9.19 -1.24 6.00
N GLN A 613 -10.40 -1.52 6.50
CA GLN A 613 -10.90 -1.09 7.81
C GLN A 613 -11.01 -2.32 8.75
N GLY A 614 -11.44 -2.12 9.99
CA GLY A 614 -11.73 -3.21 10.93
C GLY A 614 -10.54 -3.75 11.71
N HIS A 615 -9.46 -2.98 11.84
CA HIS A 615 -8.33 -3.32 12.71
C HIS A 615 -8.74 -3.47 14.18
N ALA A 616 -8.14 -4.42 14.89
CA ALA A 616 -8.50 -4.77 16.26
C ALA A 616 -7.40 -4.48 17.30
N SER A 617 -6.17 -4.22 16.87
CA SER A 617 -5.01 -4.08 17.78
C SER A 617 -5.01 -2.80 18.61
N SER A 618 -5.62 -1.73 18.10
CA SER A 618 -5.61 -0.41 18.72
C SER A 618 -6.11 -0.36 20.16
N ALA A 619 -7.03 -1.24 20.52
CA ALA A 619 -7.59 -1.29 21.87
C ALA A 619 -6.57 -1.68 22.95
N LYS A 620 -5.44 -2.25 22.57
CA LYS A 620 -4.39 -2.75 23.48
C LYS A 620 -3.15 -1.89 23.53
N GLN A 621 -3.11 -0.78 22.79
CA GLN A 621 -1.97 0.16 22.78
C GLN A 621 -1.68 0.73 24.17
N SER A 622 -2.67 0.85 25.04
CA SER A 622 -2.47 1.23 26.44
C SER A 622 -1.46 0.35 27.18
N VAL A 623 -1.17 -0.85 26.68
CA VAL A 623 -0.15 -1.75 27.23
C VAL A 623 1.26 -1.20 26.99
N PHE A 624 1.47 -0.46 25.89
CA PHE A 624 2.78 0.10 25.54
C PHE A 624 3.05 1.46 26.20
N ASP A 625 2.03 2.29 26.38
CA ASP A 625 2.11 3.54 27.16
C ASP A 625 0.75 3.94 27.73
N PRO A 626 0.43 3.52 28.96
CA PRO A 626 -0.85 3.85 29.60
C PRO A 626 -1.09 5.35 29.81
N LYS A 627 -0.05 6.19 29.68
CA LYS A 627 -0.16 7.63 29.90
C LYS A 627 -0.40 8.43 28.63
N SER A 628 -0.06 7.90 27.45
CA SER A 628 -0.24 8.57 26.19
C SER A 628 -1.68 8.51 25.64
N HIS A 629 -2.54 7.68 26.22
CA HIS A 629 -3.85 7.31 25.73
C HIS A 629 -5.02 8.09 26.32
N LYS A 630 -4.78 9.26 26.86
CA LYS A 630 -5.86 10.14 27.35
C LYS A 630 -6.50 11.02 26.27
N VAL A 631 -6.20 10.79 25.01
CA VAL A 631 -6.98 11.40 23.93
C VAL A 631 -8.13 10.45 23.61
N GLY A 632 -9.14 10.47 24.49
CA GLY A 632 -10.42 9.79 24.37
C GLY A 632 -10.43 8.46 23.59
N ASP A 633 -11.40 7.62 23.80
CA ASP A 633 -11.63 6.34 23.10
C ASP A 633 -11.71 6.44 21.55
N VAL A 634 -11.08 7.42 20.95
CA VAL A 634 -10.89 7.54 19.52
C VAL A 634 -9.79 6.58 19.11
N GLN A 635 -10.20 5.39 18.76
CA GLN A 635 -9.38 4.44 18.04
C GLN A 635 -9.05 5.08 16.69
N TRP A 636 -7.85 5.66 16.56
CA TRP A 636 -7.40 6.35 15.38
C TRP A 636 -7.49 5.43 14.16
N GLY A 637 -8.46 5.69 13.28
CA GLY A 637 -8.56 5.07 11.98
C GLY A 637 -8.99 3.61 11.92
N TYR A 638 -9.45 3.02 12.99
CA TYR A 638 -9.88 1.63 12.99
C TYR A 638 -11.42 1.52 12.93
N GLY A 639 -11.95 1.48 11.73
CA GLY A 639 -13.34 1.06 11.53
C GLY A 639 -13.50 -0.41 11.93
N ARG A 640 -14.48 -0.74 12.74
CA ARG A 640 -14.72 -2.11 13.25
C ARG A 640 -15.44 -3.03 12.25
N TYR A 641 -15.64 -2.62 10.99
CA TYR A 641 -16.72 -3.16 10.18
C TYR A 641 -16.34 -3.97 8.94
N SER A 642 -15.10 -4.29 8.67
CA SER A 642 -14.78 -5.01 7.44
C SER A 642 -13.57 -5.94 7.54
N ARG A 643 -13.64 -6.93 8.41
CA ARG A 643 -12.53 -7.88 8.61
C ARG A 643 -12.75 -9.25 7.94
N ASP A 644 -13.83 -9.46 7.20
CA ASP A 644 -14.13 -10.77 6.59
C ASP A 644 -14.34 -10.69 5.10
#